data_da3117afd58016fcdd4d3f5e8dc701d7
#
_entry.id   da3117afd58016fcdd4d3f5e8dc701d7
#
_cell.length_a   1.000
_cell.length_b   1.000
_cell.length_c   1.000
_cell.angle_alpha   90.00
_cell.angle_beta   90.00
_cell.angle_gamma   90.00
#
_symmetry.space_group_name_H-M   'P 1'
#
loop_
_entity.id
_entity.type
_entity.pdbx_description
1 polymer ?
#
loop_
_entity_poly.entity_id
_entity_poly.type
_entity_poly.pdbx_seq_one_letter_code
_entity_poly.pdbx_strand_id
1 'polypeptide(L)'
;VEVSPPHGTSPGPGRGATPNRRLGNVRGASVPSPPGRRARLSAPGTSRSSSAAREELRRRLLGLIEGHRVVIFSKSYCPHSTRVKELFSSLGVECNILELDQVDNGASVQEVLSELTNQRTVPNIFVNKVHMGGCDRTFQAHQSGLLQKLLQDDPAYDYDLIVIGGGSGGLACAQEAAILGRKVLVLDFVVPSPQGTSWGLGGTCVNVGCIPKKLMHQAALLGQALTDSRKFGWEYSQQVKHNWGTMTEAVQNHIGSLNWGYRLSLREKAVAYINSYGEFVEHHKIKATNGKGQETCYTAAKFVIATGERPRYLGIQGDKEYCITSDDLFSLPYCPGTTLVVGASYVALECAGFLAGLGLDVTVMVRSVLLRGFDQEMAERVGSYMEQHGVRFLRKFVPVEVQQLEKGSPGKLKVMAKSTEGPETIEGVYNTVLLAIGRDSCTKKMGLEKIGVKINEKSGKIPVNDVEQTNVPYVYAVGDVLEGKPELTPIAVQAGKLLARRLFGGRLEKCDYVNVPTVVFTPLEYGCCGYSEERAIEVYQKENLEVYHTLFWPLEWTVACRDNNTCYAKIICNKLDNDRVIGFHVLGPNAGEIIQGFAAAMKCGLTKQLLDDTIGIHPTCAEVFTTLQITKASGLDVTQKGC
;
A
#
# COMPACT_ATOMS: atom_id res chain seq x y z
N VAL A 1 25.24 -30.68 40.74
CA VAL A 1 24.95 -32.11 40.95
C VAL A 1 24.31 -32.59 39.66
N GLU A 2 25.10 -33.34 38.90
CA GLU A 2 24.75 -34.07 37.69
C GLU A 2 23.71 -35.19 38.00
N VAL A 3 22.78 -35.42 37.09
CA VAL A 3 22.30 -36.80 36.82
C VAL A 3 21.82 -36.87 35.35
N SER A 4 22.47 -37.75 34.57
CA SER A 4 22.19 -38.12 33.18
C SER A 4 21.08 -39.19 33.08
N PRO A 5 20.49 -39.44 31.86
CA PRO A 5 19.34 -40.28 31.65
C PRO A 5 19.73 -41.78 31.39
N PRO A 6 18.81 -42.72 31.45
CA PRO A 6 19.04 -44.09 30.96
C PRO A 6 18.43 -44.37 29.57
N HIS A 7 19.16 -45.18 28.82
CA HIS A 7 18.87 -45.76 27.51
C HIS A 7 17.90 -46.98 27.56
N GLY A 8 17.35 -47.27 26.39
CA GLY A 8 16.99 -48.61 25.93
C GLY A 8 15.48 -48.79 25.69
N THR A 9 14.94 -49.33 24.65
CA THR A 9 15.29 -50.26 23.58
C THR A 9 14.05 -50.40 22.69
N SER A 10 14.21 -50.51 21.39
CA SER A 10 13.17 -50.97 20.45
C SER A 10 12.99 -52.50 20.53
N PRO A 11 11.85 -53.07 20.10
CA PRO A 11 11.76 -53.66 18.77
C PRO A 11 10.40 -53.49 18.04
N GLY A 12 10.40 -53.54 16.69
CA GLY A 12 9.23 -53.74 15.84
C GLY A 12 9.01 -55.24 15.53
N PRO A 13 8.28 -55.62 14.45
CA PRO A 13 6.99 -55.14 13.99
C PRO A 13 5.92 -56.26 13.94
N GLY A 14 4.65 -55.93 13.89
CA GLY A 14 3.54 -56.90 13.79
C GLY A 14 2.42 -56.40 12.86
N ARG A 15 2.15 -57.16 11.81
CA ARG A 15 1.02 -57.05 10.86
C ARG A 15 -0.31 -57.42 11.51
N GLY A 16 -1.43 -56.82 11.05
CA GLY A 16 -2.72 -57.47 11.21
C GLY A 16 -3.96 -56.59 11.04
N ALA A 17 -4.57 -56.69 9.83
CA ALA A 17 -6.01 -56.78 9.55
C ALA A 17 -6.99 -55.65 9.94
N THR A 18 -7.61 -55.11 8.89
CA THR A 18 -8.89 -54.40 8.87
C THR A 18 -10.07 -55.29 9.33
N PRO A 19 -11.17 -54.71 9.88
CA PRO A 19 -12.42 -54.89 9.15
C PRO A 19 -13.27 -53.62 8.99
N ASN A 20 -13.91 -53.56 7.84
CA ASN A 20 -15.03 -52.72 7.44
C ASN A 20 -16.15 -52.65 8.49
N ARG A 21 -16.65 -51.43 8.76
CA ARG A 21 -18.03 -51.25 9.21
C ARG A 21 -18.73 -50.17 8.43
N ARG A 22 -19.80 -50.58 7.79
CA ARG A 22 -20.80 -49.78 7.06
C ARG A 22 -21.44 -48.75 8.01
N LEU A 23 -21.57 -47.53 7.57
CA LEU A 23 -22.42 -46.50 8.18
C LEU A 23 -23.77 -46.49 7.45
N GLY A 24 -24.82 -46.67 8.21
CA GLY A 24 -26.21 -46.70 7.76
C GLY A 24 -26.75 -45.30 7.44
N ASN A 25 -27.60 -45.28 6.46
CA ASN A 25 -28.44 -44.16 6.05
C ASN A 25 -29.34 -43.66 7.17
N VAL A 26 -29.29 -42.35 7.47
CA VAL A 26 -30.35 -41.66 8.21
C VAL A 26 -31.12 -40.82 7.21
N ARG A 27 -32.40 -41.11 7.06
CA ARG A 27 -33.39 -40.45 6.18
C ARG A 27 -33.69 -39.04 6.71
N GLY A 28 -33.65 -38.05 5.79
CA GLY A 28 -34.05 -36.71 6.07
C GLY A 28 -35.56 -36.55 6.22
N ALA A 29 -35.97 -35.64 7.08
CA ALA A 29 -37.32 -35.17 7.24
C ALA A 29 -37.60 -34.03 6.22
N SER A 30 -38.73 -34.16 5.48
CA SER A 30 -39.23 -33.24 4.48
C SER A 30 -39.98 -32.08 5.14
N VAL A 31 -39.73 -30.84 4.68
CA VAL A 31 -40.50 -29.64 4.99
C VAL A 31 -41.40 -29.35 3.77
N PRO A 32 -42.71 -29.01 3.93
CA PRO A 32 -43.63 -28.83 2.82
C PRO A 32 -43.51 -27.47 2.15
N SER A 33 -43.63 -27.46 0.80
CA SER A 33 -43.62 -26.27 -0.07
C SER A 33 -45.05 -25.69 -0.21
N PRO A 34 -45.21 -24.36 -0.36
CA PRO A 34 -46.49 -23.74 -0.73
C PRO A 34 -46.73 -23.75 -2.26
N PRO A 35 -47.97 -23.57 -2.72
CA PRO A 35 -48.41 -23.92 -4.07
C PRO A 35 -48.07 -22.88 -5.16
N GLY A 36 -47.88 -23.40 -6.34
CA GLY A 36 -47.30 -22.77 -7.50
C GLY A 36 -48.06 -21.63 -8.15
N ARG A 37 -47.29 -20.71 -8.72
CA ARG A 37 -47.68 -19.89 -9.89
C ARG A 37 -46.81 -20.32 -11.07
N ARG A 38 -47.47 -20.74 -12.15
CA ARG A 38 -46.83 -21.01 -13.44
C ARG A 38 -46.28 -19.71 -14.02
N ALA A 39 -44.95 -19.57 -14.05
CA ALA A 39 -44.28 -18.61 -14.90
C ALA A 39 -43.60 -19.38 -16.04
N ARG A 40 -43.81 -18.94 -17.25
CA ARG A 40 -43.21 -19.49 -18.48
C ARG A 40 -41.70 -19.31 -18.40
N LEU A 41 -40.96 -20.40 -18.51
CA LEU A 41 -39.54 -20.43 -18.70
C LEU A 41 -39.20 -19.93 -20.10
N SER A 42 -38.69 -18.73 -20.23
CA SER A 42 -37.91 -18.30 -21.39
C SER A 42 -36.42 -18.63 -21.08
N ALA A 43 -35.81 -19.35 -22.02
CA ALA A 43 -34.45 -19.86 -21.88
C ALA A 43 -33.38 -18.74 -21.80
N PRO A 44 -32.45 -18.76 -20.86
CA PRO A 44 -31.28 -17.90 -20.89
C PRO A 44 -30.10 -18.72 -21.43
N GLY A 45 -29.88 -18.67 -22.74
CA GLY A 45 -28.84 -19.51 -23.38
C GLY A 45 -27.91 -18.81 -24.37
N THR A 46 -28.06 -17.51 -24.66
CA THR A 46 -27.33 -16.88 -25.79
C THR A 46 -26.46 -15.67 -25.44
N SER A 47 -26.55 -15.08 -24.26
CA SER A 47 -25.79 -13.84 -23.96
C SER A 47 -24.38 -14.05 -23.38
N ARG A 48 -24.10 -15.17 -22.73
CA ARG A 48 -22.76 -15.45 -22.18
C ARG A 48 -21.76 -15.95 -23.24
N SER A 49 -22.18 -16.67 -24.27
CA SER A 49 -21.32 -17.15 -25.34
C SER A 49 -20.88 -16.03 -26.30
N SER A 50 -21.73 -15.03 -26.55
CA SER A 50 -21.42 -13.89 -27.40
C SER A 50 -20.41 -12.91 -26.75
N SER A 51 -20.46 -12.71 -25.44
CA SER A 51 -19.52 -11.85 -24.71
C SER A 51 -18.10 -12.44 -24.65
N ALA A 52 -17.98 -13.74 -24.41
CA ALA A 52 -16.69 -14.42 -24.38
C ALA A 52 -16.02 -14.47 -25.76
N ALA A 53 -16.80 -14.72 -26.82
CA ALA A 53 -16.31 -14.70 -28.21
C ALA A 53 -15.84 -13.29 -28.62
N ARG A 54 -16.55 -12.24 -28.17
CA ARG A 54 -16.19 -10.84 -28.45
C ARG A 54 -14.90 -10.43 -27.71
N GLU A 55 -14.71 -10.85 -26.48
CA GLU A 55 -13.48 -10.58 -25.71
C GLU A 55 -12.29 -11.34 -26.31
N GLU A 56 -12.47 -12.56 -26.77
CA GLU A 56 -11.45 -13.32 -27.50
C GLU A 56 -11.06 -12.63 -28.81
N LEU A 57 -12.03 -12.13 -29.56
CA LEU A 57 -11.78 -11.37 -30.79
C LEU A 57 -11.00 -10.09 -30.52
N ARG A 58 -11.39 -9.36 -29.45
CA ARG A 58 -10.69 -8.15 -29.01
C ARG A 58 -9.22 -8.45 -28.67
N ARG A 59 -8.96 -9.54 -27.96
CA ARG A 59 -7.62 -9.98 -27.61
C ARG A 59 -6.77 -10.29 -28.86
N ARG A 60 -7.36 -10.97 -29.85
CA ARG A 60 -6.69 -11.27 -31.12
C ARG A 60 -6.36 -10.00 -31.90
N LEU A 61 -7.27 -9.03 -31.95
CA LEU A 61 -7.03 -7.75 -32.63
C LEU A 61 -5.92 -6.94 -31.95
N LEU A 62 -5.91 -6.87 -30.62
CA LEU A 62 -4.83 -6.23 -29.88
C LEU A 62 -3.50 -6.94 -30.11
N GLY A 63 -3.46 -8.27 -30.11
CA GLY A 63 -2.25 -9.03 -30.43
C GLY A 63 -1.75 -8.77 -31.86
N LEU A 64 -2.65 -8.61 -32.83
CA LEU A 64 -2.29 -8.25 -34.20
C LEU A 64 -1.68 -6.85 -34.28
N ILE A 65 -2.29 -5.88 -33.60
CA ILE A 65 -1.81 -4.48 -33.53
C ILE A 65 -0.46 -4.40 -32.81
N GLU A 66 -0.28 -5.19 -31.76
CA GLU A 66 0.95 -5.22 -30.98
C GLU A 66 2.10 -5.96 -31.70
N GLY A 67 1.77 -6.96 -32.49
CA GLY A 67 2.73 -7.83 -33.18
C GLY A 67 3.31 -7.26 -34.47
N HIS A 68 2.73 -6.19 -35.03
CA HIS A 68 3.15 -5.65 -36.32
C HIS A 68 3.38 -4.13 -36.25
N ARG A 69 4.40 -3.69 -37.00
CA ARG A 69 4.78 -2.27 -37.09
C ARG A 69 3.69 -1.42 -37.71
N VAL A 70 3.06 -1.89 -38.79
CA VAL A 70 1.92 -1.25 -39.44
C VAL A 70 0.80 -2.28 -39.63
N VAL A 71 -0.39 -1.94 -39.14
CA VAL A 71 -1.61 -2.74 -39.36
C VAL A 71 -2.67 -1.87 -40.03
N ILE A 72 -3.22 -2.36 -41.12
CA ILE A 72 -4.28 -1.68 -41.89
C ILE A 72 -5.51 -2.59 -41.93
N PHE A 73 -6.56 -2.19 -41.24
CA PHE A 73 -7.88 -2.81 -41.41
C PHE A 73 -8.56 -2.10 -42.57
N SER A 74 -8.85 -2.85 -43.63
CA SER A 74 -9.33 -2.31 -44.90
C SER A 74 -10.51 -3.10 -45.46
N LYS A 75 -11.05 -2.64 -46.59
CA LYS A 75 -11.91 -3.43 -47.48
C LYS A 75 -11.35 -3.35 -48.87
N SER A 76 -11.30 -4.48 -49.58
CA SER A 76 -10.64 -4.64 -50.89
C SER A 76 -11.13 -3.63 -51.95
N TYR A 77 -12.39 -3.25 -51.89
CA TYR A 77 -13.02 -2.33 -52.83
C TYR A 77 -12.94 -0.83 -52.38
N CYS A 78 -12.29 -0.53 -51.25
CA CYS A 78 -12.28 0.84 -50.72
C CYS A 78 -11.13 1.67 -51.32
N PRO A 79 -11.40 2.74 -52.09
CA PRO A 79 -10.36 3.55 -52.72
C PRO A 79 -9.48 4.30 -51.72
N HIS A 80 -10.02 4.69 -50.56
CA HIS A 80 -9.25 5.31 -49.48
C HIS A 80 -8.23 4.33 -48.88
N SER A 81 -8.59 3.05 -48.77
CA SER A 81 -7.69 2.00 -48.29
C SER A 81 -6.56 1.75 -49.30
N THR A 82 -6.88 1.75 -50.59
CA THR A 82 -5.88 1.59 -51.67
C THR A 82 -4.84 2.70 -51.62
N ARG A 83 -5.27 3.96 -51.52
CA ARG A 83 -4.36 5.13 -51.41
C ARG A 83 -3.40 5.03 -50.23
N VAL A 84 -3.86 4.52 -49.10
CA VAL A 84 -3.00 4.35 -47.90
C VAL A 84 -2.00 3.21 -48.12
N LYS A 85 -2.42 2.11 -48.68
CA LYS A 85 -1.52 1.00 -49.03
C LYS A 85 -0.40 1.44 -50.00
N GLU A 86 -0.76 2.23 -51.03
CA GLU A 86 0.20 2.85 -51.95
C GLU A 86 1.18 3.79 -51.25
N LEU A 87 0.70 4.61 -50.29
CA LEU A 87 1.57 5.47 -49.50
C LEU A 87 2.60 4.66 -48.71
N PHE A 88 2.21 3.64 -47.97
CA PHE A 88 3.15 2.82 -47.21
C PHE A 88 4.10 2.03 -48.13
N SER A 89 3.61 1.54 -49.27
CA SER A 89 4.43 0.90 -50.30
C SER A 89 5.49 1.86 -50.86
N SER A 90 5.10 3.12 -51.13
CA SER A 90 6.05 4.15 -51.63
C SER A 90 7.11 4.53 -50.59
N LEU A 91 6.80 4.35 -49.30
CA LEU A 91 7.72 4.54 -48.18
C LEU A 91 8.60 3.31 -47.89
N GLY A 92 8.41 2.23 -48.62
CA GLY A 92 9.14 0.96 -48.40
C GLY A 92 8.78 0.26 -47.10
N VAL A 93 7.58 0.49 -46.58
CA VAL A 93 7.13 -0.03 -45.27
C VAL A 93 6.23 -1.23 -45.47
N GLU A 94 6.62 -2.39 -44.92
CA GLU A 94 5.80 -3.59 -44.88
C GLU A 94 4.60 -3.42 -43.96
N CYS A 95 3.40 -3.73 -44.47
CA CYS A 95 2.15 -3.60 -43.75
C CYS A 95 1.45 -4.96 -43.56
N ASN A 96 0.94 -5.20 -42.36
CA ASN A 96 -0.02 -6.28 -42.14
C ASN A 96 -1.42 -5.76 -42.51
N ILE A 97 -2.04 -6.31 -43.53
CA ILE A 97 -3.32 -5.86 -44.09
C ILE A 97 -4.38 -6.91 -43.82
N LEU A 98 -5.45 -6.53 -43.15
CA LEU A 98 -6.63 -7.36 -42.93
C LEU A 98 -7.81 -6.78 -43.74
N GLU A 99 -8.22 -7.51 -44.79
CA GLU A 99 -9.38 -7.17 -45.61
C GLU A 99 -10.66 -7.67 -44.94
N LEU A 100 -11.43 -6.76 -44.36
CA LEU A 100 -12.62 -7.10 -43.56
C LEU A 100 -13.78 -7.68 -44.38
N ASP A 101 -13.78 -7.46 -45.70
CA ASP A 101 -14.73 -8.04 -46.64
C ASP A 101 -14.33 -9.45 -47.10
N GLN A 102 -13.13 -9.90 -46.78
CA GLN A 102 -12.61 -11.21 -47.18
C GLN A 102 -12.44 -12.20 -46.03
N VAL A 103 -12.84 -11.82 -44.82
CA VAL A 103 -12.81 -12.66 -43.61
C VAL A 103 -14.23 -12.90 -43.09
N ASP A 104 -14.55 -14.12 -42.65
CA ASP A 104 -15.89 -14.53 -42.22
C ASP A 104 -16.47 -13.68 -41.08
N ASN A 105 -15.61 -13.17 -40.21
CA ASN A 105 -16.00 -12.37 -39.04
C ASN A 105 -15.71 -10.86 -39.20
N GLY A 106 -15.53 -10.37 -40.42
CA GLY A 106 -15.12 -8.99 -40.70
C GLY A 106 -16.05 -7.92 -40.14
N ALA A 107 -17.37 -8.17 -40.13
CA ALA A 107 -18.34 -7.27 -39.48
C ALA A 107 -18.10 -7.15 -37.96
N SER A 108 -17.89 -8.27 -37.28
CA SER A 108 -17.59 -8.30 -35.85
C SER A 108 -16.24 -7.64 -35.53
N VAL A 109 -15.24 -7.83 -36.40
CA VAL A 109 -13.93 -7.12 -36.31
C VAL A 109 -14.14 -5.62 -36.41
N GLN A 110 -14.95 -5.14 -37.35
CA GLN A 110 -15.22 -3.72 -37.56
C GLN A 110 -15.96 -3.11 -36.35
N GLU A 111 -16.88 -3.84 -35.71
CA GLU A 111 -17.53 -3.41 -34.46
C GLU A 111 -16.53 -3.24 -33.32
N VAL A 112 -15.70 -4.27 -33.06
CA VAL A 112 -14.68 -4.21 -32.01
C VAL A 112 -13.66 -3.09 -32.27
N LEU A 113 -13.24 -2.89 -33.50
CA LEU A 113 -12.37 -1.76 -33.89
C LEU A 113 -13.05 -0.42 -33.63
N SER A 114 -14.35 -0.30 -33.92
CA SER A 114 -15.12 0.91 -33.62
C SER A 114 -15.17 1.24 -32.12
N GLU A 115 -15.24 0.24 -31.27
CA GLU A 115 -15.16 0.41 -29.82
C GLU A 115 -13.77 0.81 -29.36
N LEU A 116 -12.72 0.21 -29.94
CA LEU A 116 -11.33 0.49 -29.59
C LEU A 116 -10.85 1.88 -30.04
N THR A 117 -11.36 2.37 -31.18
CA THR A 117 -10.81 3.55 -31.86
C THR A 117 -11.79 4.70 -31.99
N ASN A 118 -13.06 4.49 -31.65
CA ASN A 118 -14.18 5.40 -31.94
C ASN A 118 -14.30 5.76 -33.44
N GLN A 119 -13.84 4.87 -34.33
CA GLN A 119 -13.89 5.01 -35.79
C GLN A 119 -14.64 3.84 -36.42
N ARG A 120 -15.72 4.12 -37.14
CA ARG A 120 -16.58 3.11 -37.81
C ARG A 120 -16.20 2.82 -39.26
N THR A 121 -15.32 3.65 -39.85
CA THR A 121 -14.95 3.59 -41.27
C THR A 121 -13.62 2.88 -41.48
N VAL A 122 -13.40 2.38 -42.72
CA VAL A 122 -12.09 1.89 -43.20
C VAL A 122 -11.49 2.89 -44.17
N PRO A 123 -10.15 2.95 -44.30
CA PRO A 123 -9.16 2.21 -43.53
C PRO A 123 -9.10 2.65 -42.07
N ASN A 124 -8.76 1.71 -41.16
CA ASN A 124 -8.46 1.97 -39.77
C ASN A 124 -7.01 1.50 -39.53
N ILE A 125 -6.13 2.45 -39.22
CA ILE A 125 -4.68 2.29 -39.39
C ILE A 125 -3.98 2.43 -38.06
N PHE A 126 -3.05 1.52 -37.78
CA PHE A 126 -2.15 1.57 -36.64
C PHE A 126 -0.70 1.55 -37.13
N VAL A 127 0.12 2.45 -36.58
CA VAL A 127 1.56 2.53 -36.83
C VAL A 127 2.27 2.50 -35.47
N ASN A 128 3.14 1.53 -35.26
CA ASN A 128 3.79 1.27 -33.98
C ASN A 128 2.79 1.33 -32.80
N LYS A 129 1.65 0.62 -32.94
CA LYS A 129 0.56 0.51 -31.95
C LYS A 129 -0.25 1.80 -31.77
N VAL A 130 0.11 2.91 -32.41
CA VAL A 130 -0.60 4.19 -32.34
C VAL A 130 -1.71 4.20 -33.41
N HIS A 131 -2.94 4.47 -32.99
CA HIS A 131 -4.07 4.62 -33.90
C HIS A 131 -3.95 5.93 -34.71
N MET A 132 -3.68 5.79 -36.01
CA MET A 132 -3.54 6.92 -36.92
C MET A 132 -4.88 7.47 -37.42
N GLY A 133 -5.93 6.67 -37.35
CA GLY A 133 -7.23 7.00 -37.93
C GLY A 133 -7.41 6.49 -39.35
N GLY A 134 -8.09 7.28 -40.18
CA GLY A 134 -8.36 6.96 -41.57
C GLY A 134 -7.34 7.55 -42.56
N CYS A 135 -7.69 7.50 -43.85
CA CYS A 135 -6.86 7.96 -44.94
C CYS A 135 -6.34 9.40 -44.73
N ASP A 136 -7.23 10.36 -44.51
CA ASP A 136 -6.85 11.78 -44.46
C ASP A 136 -5.90 12.09 -43.30
N ARG A 137 -6.17 11.53 -42.12
CA ARG A 137 -5.28 11.69 -40.95
C ARG A 137 -3.90 11.08 -41.19
N THR A 138 -3.83 9.95 -41.89
CA THR A 138 -2.54 9.32 -42.23
C THR A 138 -1.73 10.17 -43.21
N PHE A 139 -2.37 10.74 -44.22
CA PHE A 139 -1.71 11.66 -45.13
C PHE A 139 -1.29 12.98 -44.45
N GLN A 140 -2.12 13.51 -43.55
CA GLN A 140 -1.75 14.69 -42.76
C GLN A 140 -0.55 14.39 -41.85
N ALA A 141 -0.51 13.21 -41.23
CA ALA A 141 0.63 12.76 -40.42
C ALA A 141 1.90 12.60 -41.27
N HIS A 142 1.76 12.12 -42.52
CA HIS A 142 2.87 12.06 -43.48
C HIS A 142 3.40 13.45 -43.82
N GLN A 143 2.53 14.40 -44.16
CA GLN A 143 2.90 15.77 -44.50
C GLN A 143 3.54 16.51 -43.33
N SER A 144 3.10 16.26 -42.08
CA SER A 144 3.66 16.87 -40.88
C SER A 144 4.96 16.23 -40.38
N GLY A 145 5.44 15.16 -41.02
CA GLY A 145 6.59 14.40 -40.56
C GLY A 145 6.31 13.45 -39.36
N LEU A 146 5.08 13.44 -38.86
CA LEU A 146 4.70 12.57 -37.72
C LEU A 146 4.75 11.08 -38.11
N LEU A 147 4.30 10.73 -39.33
CA LEU A 147 4.33 9.36 -39.80
C LEU A 147 5.76 8.83 -39.90
N GLN A 148 6.71 9.64 -40.39
CA GLN A 148 8.11 9.29 -40.45
C GLN A 148 8.71 9.05 -39.07
N LYS A 149 8.37 9.88 -38.08
CA LYS A 149 8.78 9.68 -36.68
C LYS A 149 8.22 8.38 -36.09
N LEU A 150 6.97 8.05 -36.41
CA LEU A 150 6.35 6.79 -35.96
C LEU A 150 6.90 5.56 -36.69
N LEU A 151 7.41 5.73 -37.90
CA LEU A 151 8.05 4.69 -38.73
C LEU A 151 9.56 4.57 -38.50
N GLN A 152 10.19 5.44 -37.71
CA GLN A 152 11.55 5.20 -37.25
C GLN A 152 11.55 3.98 -36.33
N ASP A 153 12.55 3.10 -36.52
CA ASP A 153 12.73 1.99 -35.60
C ASP A 153 12.87 2.55 -34.19
N ASP A 154 12.12 2.01 -33.24
CA ASP A 154 12.36 2.32 -31.83
C ASP A 154 13.84 2.07 -31.58
N PRO A 155 14.60 3.03 -31.05
CA PRO A 155 16.00 2.79 -30.74
C PRO A 155 16.09 1.52 -29.90
N ALA A 156 17.02 0.64 -30.24
CA ALA A 156 17.25 -0.60 -29.49
C ALA A 156 17.73 -0.24 -28.08
N TYR A 157 16.83 -0.24 -27.12
CA TYR A 157 17.14 0.00 -25.72
C TYR A 157 17.67 -1.29 -25.05
N ASP A 158 18.51 -1.13 -24.04
CA ASP A 158 18.99 -2.25 -23.22
C ASP A 158 17.84 -2.98 -22.52
N TYR A 159 16.78 -2.23 -22.12
CA TYR A 159 15.61 -2.71 -21.40
C TYR A 159 14.30 -2.11 -21.92
N ASP A 160 13.20 -2.86 -21.82
CA ASP A 160 11.85 -2.33 -22.03
C ASP A 160 11.44 -1.38 -20.90
N LEU A 161 11.89 -1.71 -19.68
CA LEU A 161 11.57 -0.99 -18.45
C LEU A 161 12.75 -0.95 -17.50
N ILE A 162 13.09 0.24 -17.01
CA ILE A 162 13.94 0.42 -15.83
C ILE A 162 13.10 0.95 -14.68
N VAL A 163 13.13 0.24 -13.56
CA VAL A 163 12.50 0.66 -12.30
C VAL A 163 13.58 1.19 -11.35
N ILE A 164 13.40 2.41 -10.86
CA ILE A 164 14.31 3.07 -9.94
C ILE A 164 13.70 3.01 -8.55
N GLY A 165 14.24 2.15 -7.69
CA GLY A 165 13.75 1.86 -6.35
C GLY A 165 13.22 0.43 -6.22
N GLY A 166 13.86 -0.37 -5.36
CA GLY A 166 13.52 -1.75 -5.03
C GLY A 166 12.61 -1.88 -3.80
N GLY A 167 11.74 -0.89 -3.59
CA GLY A 167 10.69 -0.94 -2.59
C GLY A 167 9.41 -1.62 -3.08
N SER A 168 8.35 -1.56 -2.27
CA SER A 168 7.09 -2.28 -2.49
C SER A 168 6.47 -2.04 -3.87
N GLY A 169 6.36 -0.78 -4.29
CA GLY A 169 5.77 -0.41 -5.58
C GLY A 169 6.66 -0.79 -6.76
N GLY A 170 7.96 -0.51 -6.65
CA GLY A 170 8.93 -0.81 -7.71
C GLY A 170 9.07 -2.30 -7.97
N LEU A 171 9.21 -3.12 -6.92
CA LEU A 171 9.28 -4.58 -7.04
C LEU A 171 8.00 -5.16 -7.64
N ALA A 172 6.83 -4.68 -7.21
CA ALA A 172 5.56 -5.14 -7.75
C ALA A 172 5.41 -4.82 -9.24
N CYS A 173 5.80 -3.62 -9.67
CA CYS A 173 5.79 -3.20 -11.07
C CYS A 173 6.79 -4.02 -11.91
N ALA A 174 8.03 -4.17 -11.44
CA ALA A 174 9.07 -4.89 -12.15
C ALA A 174 8.72 -6.36 -12.37
N GLN A 175 8.23 -7.04 -11.32
CA GLN A 175 7.84 -8.45 -11.42
C GLN A 175 6.64 -8.65 -12.34
N GLU A 176 5.63 -7.79 -12.27
CA GLU A 176 4.45 -7.87 -13.15
C GLU A 176 4.84 -7.61 -14.62
N ALA A 177 5.70 -6.64 -14.90
CA ALA A 177 6.20 -6.38 -16.25
C ALA A 177 6.99 -7.57 -16.81
N ALA A 178 7.81 -8.22 -15.98
CA ALA A 178 8.55 -9.41 -16.37
C ALA A 178 7.63 -10.61 -16.67
N ILE A 179 6.57 -10.82 -15.88
CA ILE A 179 5.53 -11.83 -16.14
C ILE A 179 4.85 -11.58 -17.50
N LEU A 180 4.73 -10.30 -17.89
CA LEU A 180 4.21 -9.90 -19.20
C LEU A 180 5.27 -9.95 -20.33
N GLY A 181 6.41 -10.63 -20.11
CA GLY A 181 7.44 -10.90 -21.11
C GLY A 181 8.37 -9.72 -21.39
N ARG A 182 8.46 -8.71 -20.49
CA ARG A 182 9.33 -7.55 -20.70
C ARG A 182 10.70 -7.74 -20.08
N LYS A 183 11.73 -7.18 -20.73
CA LYS A 183 13.10 -7.13 -20.22
C LYS A 183 13.21 -5.98 -19.23
N VAL A 184 13.38 -6.30 -17.94
CA VAL A 184 13.29 -5.34 -16.83
C VAL A 184 14.59 -5.26 -16.07
N LEU A 185 15.00 -4.02 -15.71
CA LEU A 185 16.07 -3.73 -14.76
C LEU A 185 15.49 -3.02 -13.53
N VAL A 186 15.87 -3.45 -12.34
CA VAL A 186 15.64 -2.74 -11.07
C VAL A 186 16.96 -2.16 -10.58
N LEU A 187 17.01 -0.85 -10.41
CA LEU A 187 18.08 -0.14 -9.70
C LEU A 187 17.60 0.18 -8.29
N ASP A 188 18.36 -0.23 -7.28
CA ASP A 188 18.04 0.10 -5.90
C ASP A 188 19.30 0.44 -5.13
N PHE A 189 19.22 1.48 -4.29
CA PHE A 189 20.37 1.91 -3.49
C PHE A 189 19.91 2.60 -2.21
N VAL A 190 20.36 2.10 -1.08
CA VAL A 190 20.08 2.70 0.23
C VAL A 190 21.27 3.56 0.63
N VAL A 191 21.09 4.87 0.66
CA VAL A 191 22.04 5.81 1.27
C VAL A 191 22.00 5.57 2.77
N PRO A 192 23.15 5.26 3.43
CA PRO A 192 23.17 5.06 4.88
C PRO A 192 22.57 6.25 5.64
N SER A 193 21.92 5.97 6.78
CA SER A 193 21.48 7.02 7.71
C SER A 193 22.70 7.80 8.26
N PRO A 194 22.53 8.97 8.89
CA PRO A 194 23.61 9.64 9.60
C PRO A 194 24.28 8.77 10.67
N GLN A 195 23.55 7.80 11.25
CA GLN A 195 24.08 6.80 12.18
C GLN A 195 24.79 5.63 11.49
N GLY A 196 24.81 5.60 10.16
CA GLY A 196 25.44 4.55 9.35
C GLY A 196 24.54 3.35 9.05
N THR A 197 23.26 3.38 9.41
CA THR A 197 22.32 2.27 9.16
C THR A 197 22.00 2.14 7.69
N SER A 198 22.05 0.91 7.19
CA SER A 198 21.73 0.52 5.82
C SER A 198 20.96 -0.80 5.83
N TRP A 199 20.26 -1.12 4.75
CA TRP A 199 19.44 -2.34 4.66
C TRP A 199 19.36 -2.92 3.25
N GLY A 200 18.71 -4.08 3.14
CA GLY A 200 18.60 -4.83 1.90
C GLY A 200 17.39 -4.44 1.04
N LEU A 201 17.16 -5.24 0.00
CA LEU A 201 16.07 -5.10 -0.95
C LEU A 201 14.69 -5.23 -0.26
N GLY A 202 13.70 -4.46 -0.70
CA GLY A 202 12.32 -4.49 -0.18
C GLY A 202 11.81 -3.13 0.30
N GLY A 203 12.69 -2.13 0.37
CA GLY A 203 12.35 -0.75 0.73
C GLY A 203 12.05 -0.54 2.22
N THR A 204 11.51 0.64 2.54
CA THR A 204 11.19 1.08 3.90
C THR A 204 10.29 0.10 4.64
N CYS A 205 9.19 -0.34 4.03
CA CYS A 205 8.20 -1.20 4.68
C CYS A 205 8.80 -2.48 5.26
N VAL A 206 9.62 -3.18 4.49
CA VAL A 206 10.23 -4.46 4.89
C VAL A 206 11.32 -4.27 5.94
N ASN A 207 12.15 -3.26 5.77
CA ASN A 207 13.40 -3.15 6.52
C ASN A 207 13.30 -2.27 7.77
N VAL A 208 12.63 -1.11 7.64
CA VAL A 208 12.62 -0.04 8.65
C VAL A 208 11.23 0.60 8.83
N GLY A 209 10.18 -0.16 8.59
CA GLY A 209 8.80 0.32 8.65
C GLY A 209 7.81 -0.74 9.12
N CYS A 210 6.85 -1.08 8.24
CA CYS A 210 5.67 -1.91 8.57
C CYS A 210 6.01 -3.25 9.25
N ILE A 211 6.99 -3.98 8.70
CA ILE A 211 7.32 -5.34 9.19
C ILE A 211 7.95 -5.29 10.58
N PRO A 212 9.10 -4.64 10.81
CA PRO A 212 9.69 -4.61 12.15
C PRO A 212 8.75 -3.94 13.17
N LYS A 213 8.07 -2.85 12.79
CA LYS A 213 7.14 -2.15 13.66
C LYS A 213 6.02 -3.08 14.15
N LYS A 214 5.37 -3.83 13.24
CA LYS A 214 4.26 -4.73 13.63
C LYS A 214 4.75 -5.90 14.50
N LEU A 215 5.96 -6.40 14.26
CA LEU A 215 6.56 -7.45 15.09
C LEU A 215 6.90 -6.94 16.52
N MET A 216 7.44 -5.71 16.64
CA MET A 216 7.72 -5.10 17.94
C MET A 216 6.43 -4.70 18.68
N HIS A 217 5.41 -4.25 17.95
CA HIS A 217 4.05 -4.06 18.52
C HIS A 217 3.50 -5.37 19.08
N GLN A 218 3.64 -6.48 18.34
CA GLN A 218 3.23 -7.81 18.84
C GLN A 218 3.99 -8.20 20.12
N ALA A 219 5.30 -7.91 20.19
CA ALA A 219 6.08 -8.16 21.41
C ALA A 219 5.53 -7.37 22.62
N ALA A 220 5.12 -6.10 22.39
CA ALA A 220 4.47 -5.29 23.43
C ALA A 220 3.11 -5.86 23.86
N LEU A 221 2.27 -6.31 22.90
CA LEU A 221 1.00 -6.98 23.19
C LEU A 221 1.18 -8.27 23.98
N LEU A 222 2.23 -9.05 23.72
CA LEU A 222 2.58 -10.23 24.52
C LEU A 222 2.93 -9.87 25.96
N GLY A 223 3.62 -8.75 26.17
CA GLY A 223 3.89 -8.21 27.53
C GLY A 223 2.60 -7.89 28.29
N GLN A 224 1.63 -7.28 27.62
CA GLN A 224 0.31 -7.04 28.21
C GLN A 224 -0.44 -8.35 28.49
N ALA A 225 -0.40 -9.29 27.53
CA ALA A 225 -1.03 -10.60 27.68
C ALA A 225 -0.48 -11.39 28.87
N LEU A 226 0.82 -11.27 29.18
CA LEU A 226 1.40 -11.84 30.41
C LEU A 226 0.77 -11.24 31.67
N THR A 227 0.50 -9.96 31.71
CA THR A 227 -0.19 -9.31 32.83
C THR A 227 -1.61 -9.83 32.97
N ASP A 228 -2.36 -9.88 31.86
CA ASP A 228 -3.76 -10.35 31.83
C ASP A 228 -3.88 -11.83 32.21
N SER A 229 -2.96 -12.67 31.73
CA SER A 229 -3.01 -14.11 31.91
C SER A 229 -3.06 -14.55 33.37
N ARG A 230 -2.48 -13.78 34.30
CA ARG A 230 -2.57 -14.02 35.75
C ARG A 230 -4.02 -14.03 36.26
N LYS A 231 -4.85 -13.15 35.70
CA LYS A 231 -6.28 -13.08 36.03
C LYS A 231 -7.07 -14.29 35.50
N PHE A 232 -6.53 -14.95 34.46
CA PHE A 232 -7.06 -16.19 33.89
C PHE A 232 -6.45 -17.46 34.53
N GLY A 233 -5.72 -17.32 35.65
CA GLY A 233 -5.19 -18.45 36.40
C GLY A 233 -3.82 -18.97 36.00
N TRP A 234 -3.09 -18.26 35.11
CA TRP A 234 -1.71 -18.61 34.79
C TRP A 234 -0.75 -18.21 35.92
N GLU A 235 0.05 -19.14 36.39
CA GLU A 235 1.04 -18.96 37.45
C GLU A 235 2.46 -19.00 36.87
N TYR A 236 3.24 -17.96 37.10
CA TYR A 236 4.66 -17.86 36.74
C TYR A 236 5.35 -16.77 37.58
N SER A 237 6.68 -16.73 37.58
CA SER A 237 7.46 -15.76 38.33
C SER A 237 6.97 -14.33 38.12
N GLN A 238 6.94 -13.54 39.18
CA GLN A 238 6.57 -12.12 39.09
C GLN A 238 7.59 -11.28 38.29
N GLN A 239 8.86 -11.70 38.25
CA GLN A 239 9.92 -11.03 37.51
C GLN A 239 9.97 -11.54 36.05
N VAL A 240 9.13 -10.98 35.20
CA VAL A 240 9.25 -11.18 33.76
C VAL A 240 10.10 -10.04 33.19
N LYS A 241 11.15 -10.37 32.43
CA LYS A 241 12.03 -9.41 31.79
C LYS A 241 11.98 -9.56 30.27
N HIS A 242 11.85 -8.45 29.57
CA HIS A 242 12.01 -8.40 28.13
C HIS A 242 13.49 -8.25 27.76
N ASN A 243 13.95 -8.97 26.75
CA ASN A 243 15.31 -8.87 26.21
C ASN A 243 15.25 -8.22 24.82
N TRP A 244 15.66 -6.96 24.75
CA TRP A 244 15.71 -6.17 23.51
C TRP A 244 16.56 -6.82 22.42
N GLY A 245 17.78 -7.28 22.77
CA GLY A 245 18.71 -7.89 21.83
C GLY A 245 18.13 -9.13 21.16
N THR A 246 17.53 -10.04 21.95
CA THR A 246 16.88 -11.25 21.43
C THR A 246 15.72 -10.91 20.47
N MET A 247 14.90 -9.94 20.81
CA MET A 247 13.80 -9.49 19.95
C MET A 247 14.34 -8.89 18.65
N THR A 248 15.29 -7.97 18.75
CA THR A 248 15.87 -7.30 17.58
C THR A 248 16.55 -8.30 16.65
N GLU A 249 17.33 -9.24 17.18
CA GLU A 249 17.97 -10.30 16.41
C GLU A 249 16.92 -11.15 15.64
N ALA A 250 15.87 -11.58 16.31
CA ALA A 250 14.80 -12.36 15.68
C ALA A 250 14.10 -11.57 14.55
N VAL A 251 13.80 -10.29 14.79
CA VAL A 251 13.20 -9.40 13.80
C VAL A 251 14.13 -9.21 12.60
N GLN A 252 15.43 -8.94 12.83
CA GLN A 252 16.41 -8.73 11.76
C GLN A 252 16.67 -10.01 10.95
N ASN A 253 16.67 -11.18 11.58
CA ASN A 253 16.76 -12.47 10.90
C ASN A 253 15.56 -12.70 9.97
N HIS A 254 14.34 -12.35 10.42
CA HIS A 254 13.16 -12.41 9.58
C HIS A 254 13.25 -11.44 8.40
N ILE A 255 13.67 -10.19 8.62
CA ILE A 255 13.88 -9.20 7.55
C ILE A 255 14.91 -9.70 6.53
N GLY A 256 16.02 -10.29 7.00
CA GLY A 256 17.04 -10.88 6.13
C GLY A 256 16.48 -11.98 5.23
N SER A 257 15.57 -12.82 5.76
CA SER A 257 14.89 -13.86 4.98
C SER A 257 13.98 -13.25 3.88
N LEU A 258 13.29 -12.15 4.17
CA LEU A 258 12.47 -11.43 3.20
C LEU A 258 13.34 -10.78 2.11
N ASN A 259 14.46 -10.14 2.47
CA ASN A 259 15.40 -9.57 1.49
C ASN A 259 15.92 -10.66 0.52
N TRP A 260 16.25 -11.83 1.06
CA TRP A 260 16.65 -12.99 0.25
C TRP A 260 15.53 -13.46 -0.67
N GLY A 261 14.31 -13.60 -0.15
CA GLY A 261 13.14 -13.99 -0.92
C GLY A 261 12.86 -13.06 -2.11
N TYR A 262 12.99 -11.75 -1.92
CA TYR A 262 12.85 -10.78 -3.02
C TYR A 262 13.93 -10.97 -4.10
N ARG A 263 15.19 -11.18 -3.71
CA ARG A 263 16.28 -11.45 -4.68
C ARG A 263 16.01 -12.72 -5.48
N LEU A 264 15.56 -13.79 -4.81
CA LEU A 264 15.20 -15.05 -5.47
C LEU A 264 14.05 -14.83 -6.45
N SER A 265 12.97 -14.15 -6.03
CA SER A 265 11.81 -13.86 -6.87
C SER A 265 12.15 -13.03 -8.11
N LEU A 266 13.04 -12.05 -8.02
CA LEU A 266 13.53 -11.29 -9.17
C LEU A 266 14.30 -12.20 -10.14
N ARG A 267 15.18 -13.06 -9.62
CA ARG A 267 15.96 -13.99 -10.44
C ARG A 267 15.08 -15.01 -11.18
N GLU A 268 14.08 -15.58 -10.48
CA GLU A 268 13.12 -16.53 -11.06
C GLU A 268 12.31 -15.92 -12.21
N LYS A 269 12.04 -14.61 -12.15
CA LYS A 269 11.32 -13.86 -13.18
C LYS A 269 12.24 -13.22 -14.22
N ALA A 270 13.53 -13.54 -14.20
CA ALA A 270 14.56 -12.96 -15.10
C ALA A 270 14.61 -11.42 -15.05
N VAL A 271 14.29 -10.82 -13.92
CA VAL A 271 14.47 -9.37 -13.68
C VAL A 271 15.92 -9.12 -13.28
N ALA A 272 16.62 -8.26 -14.02
CA ALA A 272 17.94 -7.80 -13.64
C ALA A 272 17.85 -6.90 -12.41
N TYR A 273 18.71 -7.12 -11.42
CA TYR A 273 18.80 -6.29 -10.22
C TYR A 273 20.23 -5.81 -10.00
N ILE A 274 20.38 -4.51 -9.85
CA ILE A 274 21.68 -3.87 -9.61
C ILE A 274 21.56 -2.95 -8.39
N ASN A 275 22.38 -3.18 -7.37
CA ASN A 275 22.47 -2.30 -6.21
C ASN A 275 23.31 -1.06 -6.58
N SER A 276 22.62 -0.06 -7.14
CA SER A 276 23.22 1.18 -7.62
C SER A 276 22.23 2.33 -7.59
N TYR A 277 22.77 3.51 -7.32
CA TYR A 277 22.02 4.76 -7.39
C TYR A 277 21.79 5.14 -8.87
N GLY A 278 20.53 5.42 -9.23
CA GLY A 278 20.14 5.78 -10.58
C GLY A 278 20.01 7.29 -10.77
N GLU A 279 20.72 7.86 -11.76
CA GLU A 279 20.67 9.28 -12.15
C GLU A 279 20.43 9.39 -13.66
N PHE A 280 19.37 10.08 -14.07
CA PHE A 280 19.15 10.40 -15.49
C PHE A 280 20.28 11.32 -16.02
N VAL A 281 20.85 10.96 -17.15
CA VAL A 281 21.88 11.76 -17.80
C VAL A 281 21.37 12.43 -19.07
N GLU A 282 20.45 11.78 -19.76
CA GLU A 282 19.72 12.27 -20.92
C GLU A 282 18.40 11.51 -21.11
N HIS A 283 17.59 11.87 -22.09
CA HIS A 283 16.36 11.16 -22.42
C HIS A 283 16.64 9.67 -22.67
N HIS A 284 15.82 8.80 -22.10
CA HIS A 284 15.92 7.34 -22.21
C HIS A 284 17.20 6.70 -21.66
N LYS A 285 18.06 7.45 -20.96
CA LYS A 285 19.34 6.97 -20.45
C LYS A 285 19.58 7.32 -18.99
N ILE A 286 19.96 6.33 -18.22
CA ILE A 286 20.26 6.44 -16.80
C ILE A 286 21.66 5.94 -16.51
N LYS A 287 22.37 6.65 -15.64
CA LYS A 287 23.64 6.26 -15.06
C LYS A 287 23.39 5.59 -13.72
N ALA A 288 23.92 4.40 -13.54
CA ALA A 288 23.89 3.64 -12.30
C ALA A 288 25.26 3.70 -11.61
N THR A 289 25.31 4.24 -10.39
CA THR A 289 26.54 4.34 -9.59
C THR A 289 26.45 3.41 -8.39
N ASN A 290 27.35 2.44 -8.28
CA ASN A 290 27.37 1.50 -7.17
C ASN A 290 28.07 2.07 -5.92
N GLY A 291 28.03 1.32 -4.79
CA GLY A 291 28.66 1.73 -3.53
C GLY A 291 30.17 1.90 -3.57
N LYS A 292 30.85 1.46 -4.65
CA LYS A 292 32.29 1.66 -4.89
C LYS A 292 32.57 2.85 -5.82
N GLY A 293 31.55 3.59 -6.23
CA GLY A 293 31.66 4.72 -7.17
C GLY A 293 31.85 4.31 -8.64
N GLN A 294 31.66 3.04 -8.99
CA GLN A 294 31.71 2.60 -10.39
C GLN A 294 30.42 2.96 -11.09
N GLU A 295 30.52 3.51 -12.29
CA GLU A 295 29.40 4.00 -13.08
C GLU A 295 29.18 3.13 -14.31
N THR A 296 27.90 2.85 -14.59
CA THR A 296 27.45 2.15 -15.81
C THR A 296 26.19 2.82 -16.33
N CYS A 297 26.09 3.04 -17.63
CA CYS A 297 24.91 3.62 -18.23
C CYS A 297 24.01 2.51 -18.84
N TYR A 298 22.70 2.71 -18.72
CA TYR A 298 21.67 1.85 -19.29
C TYR A 298 20.62 2.69 -19.98
N THR A 299 20.01 2.11 -21.02
CA THR A 299 18.93 2.73 -21.77
C THR A 299 17.63 1.94 -21.62
N ALA A 300 16.47 2.63 -21.64
CA ALA A 300 15.17 1.95 -21.62
C ALA A 300 14.09 2.72 -22.38
N ALA A 301 13.13 1.96 -22.90
CA ALA A 301 11.94 2.51 -23.52
C ALA A 301 11.04 3.25 -22.51
N LYS A 302 10.96 2.75 -21.27
CA LYS A 302 10.15 3.34 -20.19
C LYS A 302 10.88 3.29 -18.84
N PHE A 303 10.50 4.22 -17.96
CA PHE A 303 11.03 4.31 -16.59
C PHE A 303 9.91 4.42 -15.58
N VAL A 304 10.11 3.79 -14.41
CA VAL A 304 9.25 3.96 -13.24
C VAL A 304 10.10 4.43 -12.06
N ILE A 305 9.74 5.58 -11.50
CA ILE A 305 10.36 6.13 -10.30
C ILE A 305 9.58 5.63 -9.10
N ALA A 306 10.24 4.86 -8.22
CA ALA A 306 9.67 4.24 -7.03
C ALA A 306 10.61 4.39 -5.82
N THR A 307 11.29 5.52 -5.73
CA THR A 307 12.37 5.79 -4.76
C THR A 307 11.87 6.10 -3.35
N GLY A 308 10.56 6.34 -3.19
CA GLY A 308 9.95 6.58 -1.89
C GLY A 308 10.48 7.83 -1.18
N GLU A 309 10.55 7.73 0.15
CA GLU A 309 10.93 8.80 1.07
C GLU A 309 11.92 8.33 2.12
N ARG A 310 12.59 9.30 2.79
CA ARG A 310 13.47 9.08 3.94
C ARG A 310 13.11 10.01 5.09
N PRO A 311 13.35 9.63 6.35
CA PRO A 311 13.05 10.46 7.52
C PRO A 311 13.67 11.85 7.45
N ARG A 312 12.90 12.84 7.91
CA ARG A 312 13.32 14.23 7.98
C ARG A 312 14.04 14.51 9.30
N TYR A 313 15.06 15.34 9.24
CA TYR A 313 15.78 15.89 10.39
C TYR A 313 15.31 17.32 10.67
N LEU A 314 15.56 17.78 11.91
CA LEU A 314 15.10 19.10 12.37
C LEU A 314 15.90 20.25 11.81
N GLY A 315 17.20 20.03 11.46
CA GLY A 315 18.14 21.07 11.08
C GLY A 315 18.64 21.90 12.27
N ILE A 316 18.68 21.30 13.45
CA ILE A 316 19.22 21.90 14.68
C ILE A 316 20.55 21.24 15.06
N GLN A 317 21.30 21.89 15.97
CA GLN A 317 22.55 21.33 16.48
C GLN A 317 22.31 20.00 17.16
N GLY A 318 23.09 18.96 16.78
CA GLY A 318 23.08 17.64 17.37
C GLY A 318 22.02 16.68 16.83
N ASP A 319 21.15 17.10 15.89
CA ASP A 319 20.06 16.25 15.40
C ASP A 319 20.55 15.07 14.56
N LYS A 320 21.56 15.28 13.72
CA LYS A 320 22.13 14.21 12.87
C LYS A 320 23.21 13.42 13.58
N GLU A 321 23.90 14.05 14.52
CA GLU A 321 25.00 13.45 15.26
C GLU A 321 24.52 12.50 16.36
N TYR A 322 23.41 12.82 17.01
CA TYR A 322 23.00 12.12 18.24
C TYR A 322 21.59 11.51 18.18
N CYS A 323 20.72 12.02 17.32
CA CYS A 323 19.36 11.47 17.21
C CYS A 323 19.33 10.29 16.25
N ILE A 324 18.37 9.42 16.48
CA ILE A 324 18.01 8.33 15.56
C ILE A 324 16.66 8.61 14.89
N THR A 325 16.37 7.86 13.85
CA THR A 325 15.05 7.84 13.18
C THR A 325 14.51 6.41 13.12
N SER A 326 13.37 6.22 12.45
CA SER A 326 12.85 4.88 12.16
C SER A 326 13.84 4.02 11.34
N ASP A 327 14.71 4.66 10.56
CA ASP A 327 15.74 3.95 9.80
C ASP A 327 16.76 3.22 10.71
N ASP A 328 16.91 3.67 11.96
CA ASP A 328 17.89 3.16 12.91
C ASP A 328 17.29 2.29 14.00
N LEU A 329 16.09 2.67 14.49
CA LEU A 329 15.46 2.11 15.69
C LEU A 329 15.32 0.58 15.64
N PHE A 330 14.84 0.05 14.52
CA PHE A 330 14.47 -1.37 14.39
C PHE A 330 15.66 -2.34 14.31
N SER A 331 16.86 -1.81 14.11
CA SER A 331 18.11 -2.57 14.12
C SER A 331 19.05 -2.17 15.24
N LEU A 332 18.59 -1.36 16.21
CA LEU A 332 19.40 -0.84 17.29
C LEU A 332 19.94 -2.00 18.15
N PRO A 333 21.26 -2.16 18.27
CA PRO A 333 21.86 -3.36 18.91
C PRO A 333 21.77 -3.35 20.45
N TYR A 334 21.27 -2.27 21.03
CA TYR A 334 21.12 -2.08 22.48
C TYR A 334 19.72 -1.53 22.79
N CYS A 335 19.26 -1.76 24.01
CA CYS A 335 17.99 -1.22 24.49
C CYS A 335 18.03 0.31 24.52
N PRO A 336 17.07 1.01 23.90
CA PRO A 336 17.10 2.48 23.79
C PRO A 336 16.97 3.23 25.11
N GLY A 337 16.55 2.58 26.20
CA GLY A 337 16.40 3.19 27.51
C GLY A 337 15.31 4.27 27.55
N THR A 338 15.49 5.28 28.42
CA THR A 338 14.58 6.44 28.50
C THR A 338 14.59 7.18 27.16
N THR A 339 13.44 7.21 26.50
CA THR A 339 13.35 7.64 25.10
C THR A 339 12.47 8.87 24.95
N LEU A 340 12.99 9.89 24.24
CA LEU A 340 12.19 11.00 23.73
C LEU A 340 11.84 10.71 22.27
N VAL A 341 10.54 10.66 21.97
CA VAL A 341 10.02 10.60 20.59
C VAL A 341 9.57 11.99 20.18
N VAL A 342 10.18 12.56 19.16
CA VAL A 342 9.83 13.90 18.64
C VAL A 342 8.94 13.73 17.43
N GLY A 343 7.70 14.21 17.54
CA GLY A 343 6.67 14.12 16.51
C GLY A 343 5.36 13.56 17.05
N ALA A 344 4.32 13.60 16.24
CA ALA A 344 2.97 13.12 16.60
C ALA A 344 2.26 12.45 15.41
N SER A 345 3.01 12.00 14.42
CA SER A 345 2.51 11.17 13.32
C SER A 345 2.27 9.74 13.80
N TYR A 346 1.64 8.92 12.95
CA TYR A 346 1.45 7.50 13.26
C TYR A 346 2.78 6.78 13.56
N VAL A 347 3.89 7.13 12.88
CA VAL A 347 5.22 6.55 13.16
C VAL A 347 5.67 6.88 14.59
N ALA A 348 5.50 8.15 15.01
CA ALA A 348 5.85 8.59 16.36
C ALA A 348 5.07 7.81 17.44
N LEU A 349 3.74 7.76 17.29
CA LEU A 349 2.86 7.14 18.30
C LEU A 349 3.01 5.61 18.32
N GLU A 350 3.19 4.97 17.17
CA GLU A 350 3.43 3.53 17.10
C GLU A 350 4.76 3.15 17.76
N CYS A 351 5.85 3.90 17.47
CA CYS A 351 7.15 3.67 18.11
C CYS A 351 7.09 3.92 19.61
N ALA A 352 6.50 5.04 20.03
CA ALA A 352 6.29 5.33 21.45
C ALA A 352 5.47 4.24 22.15
N GLY A 353 4.42 3.76 21.47
CA GLY A 353 3.51 2.75 21.99
C GLY A 353 4.19 1.41 22.27
N PHE A 354 4.94 0.85 21.28
CA PHE A 354 5.58 -0.42 21.53
C PHE A 354 6.78 -0.30 22.51
N LEU A 355 7.52 0.81 22.49
CA LEU A 355 8.58 1.04 23.47
C LEU A 355 8.03 1.08 24.90
N ALA A 356 6.95 1.84 25.14
CA ALA A 356 6.28 1.86 26.44
C ALA A 356 5.71 0.49 26.83
N GLY A 357 5.08 -0.22 25.89
CA GLY A 357 4.55 -1.57 26.10
C GLY A 357 5.62 -2.62 26.41
N LEU A 358 6.87 -2.37 26.04
CA LEU A 358 8.05 -3.17 26.44
C LEU A 358 8.62 -2.75 27.80
N GLY A 359 8.01 -1.78 28.49
CA GLY A 359 8.40 -1.32 29.81
C GLY A 359 9.44 -0.20 29.82
N LEU A 360 9.65 0.51 28.72
CA LEU A 360 10.58 1.64 28.66
C LEU A 360 9.87 2.94 29.05
N ASP A 361 10.62 3.88 29.62
CA ASP A 361 10.15 5.24 29.94
C ASP A 361 10.15 6.08 28.65
N VAL A 362 8.97 6.49 28.21
CA VAL A 362 8.79 7.17 26.92
C VAL A 362 8.10 8.51 27.09
N THR A 363 8.69 9.53 26.48
CA THR A 363 8.11 10.86 26.35
C THR A 363 7.88 11.19 24.89
N VAL A 364 6.70 11.68 24.52
CA VAL A 364 6.38 12.14 23.16
C VAL A 364 6.29 13.66 23.17
N MET A 365 7.13 14.32 22.36
CA MET A 365 7.12 15.77 22.20
C MET A 365 6.27 16.16 20.98
N VAL A 366 5.18 16.86 21.21
CA VAL A 366 4.15 17.19 20.24
C VAL A 366 4.14 18.68 19.93
N ARG A 367 4.40 19.05 18.68
CA ARG A 367 4.36 20.45 18.25
C ARG A 367 2.95 21.06 18.26
N SER A 368 1.93 20.32 17.84
CA SER A 368 0.56 20.84 17.64
C SER A 368 -0.51 19.82 17.99
N VAL A 369 -0.92 18.97 17.03
CA VAL A 369 -1.99 17.97 17.18
C VAL A 369 -1.44 16.56 16.93
N LEU A 370 -2.11 15.56 17.50
CA LEU A 370 -1.82 14.16 17.25
C LEU A 370 -2.42 13.74 15.90
N LEU A 371 -1.78 12.80 15.20
CA LEU A 371 -2.28 12.16 13.99
C LEU A 371 -2.91 13.15 12.98
N ARG A 372 -2.16 14.20 12.62
CA ARG A 372 -2.64 15.20 11.66
C ARG A 372 -3.17 14.53 10.40
N GLY A 373 -4.38 14.90 9.97
CA GLY A 373 -5.07 14.34 8.81
C GLY A 373 -5.96 13.12 9.12
N PHE A 374 -5.90 12.60 10.32
CA PHE A 374 -6.89 11.64 10.83
C PHE A 374 -8.03 12.37 11.56
N ASP A 375 -9.08 11.63 11.88
CA ASP A 375 -10.17 12.10 12.72
C ASP A 375 -9.63 12.52 14.10
N GLN A 376 -9.86 13.78 14.51
CA GLN A 376 -9.19 14.35 15.67
C GLN A 376 -9.77 13.86 16.99
N GLU A 377 -11.05 13.51 17.04
CA GLU A 377 -11.61 12.85 18.21
C GLU A 377 -10.93 11.50 18.45
N MET A 378 -10.77 10.71 17.38
CA MET A 378 -10.08 9.42 17.47
C MET A 378 -8.60 9.60 17.84
N ALA A 379 -7.93 10.61 17.29
CA ALA A 379 -6.54 10.92 17.59
C ALA A 379 -6.33 11.27 19.08
N GLU A 380 -7.21 12.10 19.67
CA GLU A 380 -7.13 12.43 21.11
C GLU A 380 -7.48 11.24 22.01
N ARG A 381 -8.41 10.36 21.61
CA ARG A 381 -8.67 9.10 22.32
C ARG A 381 -7.44 8.17 22.33
N VAL A 382 -6.74 8.05 21.20
CA VAL A 382 -5.45 7.32 21.12
C VAL A 382 -4.44 7.93 22.09
N GLY A 383 -4.26 9.25 22.06
CA GLY A 383 -3.33 9.96 22.94
C GLY A 383 -3.67 9.75 24.41
N SER A 384 -4.93 9.91 24.80
CA SER A 384 -5.41 9.71 26.17
C SER A 384 -5.17 8.28 26.66
N TYR A 385 -5.40 7.28 25.83
CA TYR A 385 -5.10 5.88 26.15
C TYR A 385 -3.60 5.68 26.42
N MET A 386 -2.75 6.20 25.52
CA MET A 386 -1.29 6.08 25.68
C MET A 386 -0.79 6.78 26.94
N GLU A 387 -1.37 7.94 27.29
CA GLU A 387 -1.04 8.68 28.50
C GLU A 387 -1.41 7.91 29.78
N GLN A 388 -2.58 7.32 29.82
CA GLN A 388 -3.04 6.44 30.90
C GLN A 388 -2.15 5.19 31.06
N HIS A 389 -1.49 4.77 29.97
CA HIS A 389 -0.61 3.60 29.93
C HIS A 389 0.89 3.95 29.95
N GLY A 390 1.24 5.09 30.54
CA GLY A 390 2.60 5.43 30.94
C GLY A 390 3.42 6.21 29.90
N VAL A 391 2.84 6.60 28.77
CA VAL A 391 3.50 7.52 27.83
C VAL A 391 3.30 8.97 28.29
N ARG A 392 4.38 9.72 28.48
CA ARG A 392 4.29 11.15 28.81
C ARG A 392 4.20 11.99 27.55
N PHE A 393 3.32 13.00 27.52
CA PHE A 393 3.20 13.94 26.40
C PHE A 393 3.66 15.34 26.80
N LEU A 394 4.64 15.87 26.06
CA LEU A 394 5.06 17.26 26.11
C LEU A 394 4.40 17.98 24.92
N ARG A 395 3.21 18.49 25.16
CA ARG A 395 2.41 19.16 24.12
C ARG A 395 2.86 20.60 23.93
N LYS A 396 2.85 21.08 22.67
CA LYS A 396 3.21 22.44 22.27
C LYS A 396 4.69 22.80 22.47
N PHE A 397 5.57 21.82 22.35
CA PHE A 397 7.02 22.00 22.39
C PHE A 397 7.69 21.48 21.10
N VAL A 398 8.84 22.09 20.79
CA VAL A 398 9.74 21.65 19.71
C VAL A 398 11.17 21.71 20.20
N PRO A 399 12.03 20.72 19.90
CA PRO A 399 13.43 20.76 20.27
C PRO A 399 14.17 21.84 19.48
N VAL A 400 15.15 22.44 20.11
CA VAL A 400 16.02 23.48 19.52
C VAL A 400 17.49 23.11 19.52
N GLU A 401 17.90 22.19 20.39
CA GLU A 401 19.26 21.69 20.48
C GLU A 401 19.29 20.31 21.15
N VAL A 402 20.23 19.46 20.70
CA VAL A 402 20.53 18.17 21.34
C VAL A 402 22.03 18.12 21.64
N GLN A 403 22.39 17.88 22.89
CA GLN A 403 23.75 17.80 23.38
C GLN A 403 24.04 16.40 23.93
N GLN A 404 25.22 15.84 23.63
CA GLN A 404 25.65 14.60 24.23
C GLN A 404 26.32 14.89 25.60
N LEU A 405 25.73 14.39 26.69
CA LEU A 405 26.29 14.49 28.03
C LEU A 405 27.27 13.35 28.33
N GLU A 406 26.84 12.12 27.97
CA GLU A 406 27.67 10.90 28.17
C GLU A 406 27.67 10.07 26.92
N LYS A 407 28.85 9.56 26.51
CA LYS A 407 28.95 8.55 25.46
C LYS A 407 28.55 7.20 26.03
N GLY A 408 27.87 6.36 25.20
CA GLY A 408 27.48 5.01 25.63
C GLY A 408 26.51 4.38 24.65
N SER A 409 26.10 3.13 24.97
CA SER A 409 25.10 2.35 24.20
C SER A 409 24.10 1.70 25.18
N PRO A 410 23.05 2.45 25.61
CA PRO A 410 22.77 3.85 25.30
C PRO A 410 23.65 4.85 26.10
N GLY A 411 23.81 6.06 25.53
CA GLY A 411 24.44 7.20 26.21
C GLY A 411 23.45 8.05 26.99
N LYS A 412 23.79 9.34 27.20
CA LYS A 412 22.86 10.35 27.72
C LYS A 412 22.89 11.59 26.84
N LEU A 413 21.70 12.05 26.49
CA LEU A 413 21.45 13.21 25.63
C LEU A 413 20.61 14.23 26.42
N LYS A 414 21.05 15.49 26.40
CA LYS A 414 20.27 16.62 26.87
C LYS A 414 19.55 17.24 25.69
N VAL A 415 18.24 17.43 25.80
CA VAL A 415 17.43 18.10 24.80
C VAL A 415 16.90 19.40 25.36
N MET A 416 17.18 20.49 24.67
CA MET A 416 16.57 21.78 24.93
C MET A 416 15.39 21.97 23.99
N ALA A 417 14.22 22.39 24.52
CA ALA A 417 13.03 22.58 23.73
C ALA A 417 12.35 23.91 24.10
N LYS A 418 11.67 24.51 23.12
CA LYS A 418 10.91 25.74 23.31
C LYS A 418 9.43 25.51 23.05
N SER A 419 8.58 26.28 23.77
CA SER A 419 7.16 26.32 23.52
C SER A 419 6.85 26.89 22.13
N THR A 420 5.79 26.40 21.51
CA THR A 420 5.23 26.97 20.27
C THR A 420 4.22 28.08 20.51
N GLU A 421 3.84 28.33 21.77
CA GLU A 421 2.80 29.29 22.17
C GLU A 421 3.34 30.44 23.02
N GLY A 422 4.61 30.38 23.46
CA GLY A 422 5.20 31.41 24.30
C GLY A 422 6.74 31.29 24.39
N PRO A 423 7.34 32.09 25.29
CA PRO A 423 8.79 32.14 25.44
C PRO A 423 9.37 31.01 26.30
N GLU A 424 8.54 30.10 26.80
CA GLU A 424 8.92 29.03 27.70
C GLU A 424 9.95 28.08 27.04
N THR A 425 10.99 27.75 27.78
CA THR A 425 12.01 26.79 27.41
C THR A 425 12.12 25.72 28.48
N ILE A 426 12.21 24.47 28.07
CA ILE A 426 12.40 23.34 28.97
C ILE A 426 13.63 22.54 28.53
N GLU A 427 14.17 21.76 29.46
CA GLU A 427 15.21 20.80 29.16
C GLU A 427 14.89 19.43 29.77
N GLY A 428 15.39 18.38 29.12
CA GLY A 428 15.24 17.00 29.56
C GLY A 428 16.46 16.17 29.21
N VAL A 429 16.67 15.09 29.96
CA VAL A 429 17.76 14.15 29.73
C VAL A 429 17.18 12.79 29.36
N TYR A 430 17.66 12.23 28.26
CA TYR A 430 17.17 10.97 27.67
C TYR A 430 18.35 10.09 27.26
N ASN A 431 18.12 8.78 27.18
CA ASN A 431 19.11 7.88 26.61
C ASN A 431 19.07 7.91 25.06
N THR A 432 17.86 8.02 24.51
CA THR A 432 17.63 8.02 23.06
C THR A 432 16.68 9.13 22.67
N VAL A 433 16.95 9.80 21.55
CA VAL A 433 16.05 10.77 20.91
C VAL A 433 15.69 10.25 19.52
N LEU A 434 14.41 9.90 19.33
CA LEU A 434 13.85 9.39 18.08
C LEU A 434 13.10 10.51 17.34
N LEU A 435 13.56 10.87 16.15
CA LEU A 435 12.91 11.85 15.30
C LEU A 435 11.87 11.17 14.39
N ALA A 436 10.61 11.56 14.51
CA ALA A 436 9.49 11.08 13.69
C ALA A 436 8.60 12.25 13.23
N ILE A 437 9.25 13.24 12.62
CA ILE A 437 8.67 14.56 12.27
C ILE A 437 8.20 14.68 10.81
N GLY A 438 8.17 13.59 10.08
CA GLY A 438 7.83 13.50 8.67
C GLY A 438 8.95 12.91 7.83
N ARG A 439 8.70 12.87 6.52
CA ARG A 439 9.61 12.25 5.55
C ARG A 439 9.79 13.19 4.36
N ASP A 440 10.93 13.07 3.69
CA ASP A 440 11.27 13.83 2.49
C ASP A 440 11.40 12.89 1.29
N SER A 441 10.84 13.31 0.15
CA SER A 441 10.88 12.53 -1.09
C SER A 441 12.29 12.36 -1.64
N CYS A 442 12.61 11.14 -2.11
CA CYS A 442 13.92 10.77 -2.66
C CYS A 442 14.03 11.11 -4.16
N THR A 443 13.74 12.35 -4.53
CA THR A 443 13.81 12.85 -5.93
C THR A 443 15.03 13.70 -6.21
N LYS A 444 15.69 14.21 -5.19
CA LYS A 444 16.89 15.04 -5.32
C LYS A 444 18.05 14.21 -5.90
N LYS A 445 18.88 14.83 -6.74
CA LYS A 445 20.08 14.22 -7.37
C LYS A 445 19.77 13.06 -8.34
N MET A 446 18.53 12.90 -8.80
CA MET A 446 18.16 11.89 -9.79
C MET A 446 18.32 12.39 -11.23
N GLY A 447 18.67 13.65 -11.46
CA GLY A 447 18.76 14.24 -12.79
C GLY A 447 17.41 14.41 -13.48
N LEU A 448 16.31 14.57 -12.72
CA LEU A 448 14.95 14.72 -13.26
C LEU A 448 14.80 15.97 -14.12
N GLU A 449 15.53 17.03 -13.78
CA GLU A 449 15.59 18.28 -14.52
C GLU A 449 16.19 18.09 -15.92
N LYS A 450 17.13 17.14 -16.10
CA LYS A 450 17.79 16.86 -17.40
C LYS A 450 16.83 16.27 -18.42
N ILE A 451 15.78 15.64 -17.97
CA ILE A 451 14.74 15.01 -18.81
C ILE A 451 13.39 15.75 -18.71
N GLY A 452 13.33 16.87 -17.98
CA GLY A 452 12.17 17.72 -17.87
C GLY A 452 11.02 17.19 -17.01
N VAL A 453 11.26 16.21 -16.12
CA VAL A 453 10.25 15.74 -15.16
C VAL A 453 10.01 16.81 -14.10
N LYS A 454 8.76 17.24 -13.95
CA LYS A 454 8.34 18.23 -12.96
C LYS A 454 8.24 17.61 -11.57
N ILE A 455 8.69 18.35 -10.57
CA ILE A 455 8.51 18.02 -9.14
C ILE A 455 7.82 19.18 -8.45
N ASN A 456 7.07 18.89 -7.39
CA ASN A 456 6.54 19.93 -6.52
C ASN A 456 7.70 20.52 -5.68
N GLU A 457 7.94 21.81 -5.78
CA GLU A 457 9.08 22.48 -5.12
C GLU A 457 9.01 22.40 -3.59
N LYS A 458 7.81 22.35 -3.01
CA LYS A 458 7.61 22.31 -1.55
C LYS A 458 7.79 20.92 -0.97
N SER A 459 7.20 19.90 -1.60
CA SER A 459 7.20 18.52 -1.12
C SER A 459 8.34 17.68 -1.71
N GLY A 460 8.91 18.10 -2.85
CA GLY A 460 9.85 17.29 -3.62
C GLY A 460 9.19 16.11 -4.34
N LYS A 461 7.87 15.95 -4.26
CA LYS A 461 7.12 14.85 -4.85
C LYS A 461 6.82 15.06 -6.32
N ILE A 462 6.50 13.97 -7.01
CA ILE A 462 6.26 13.96 -8.46
C ILE A 462 4.74 14.00 -8.72
N PRO A 463 4.22 15.06 -9.36
CA PRO A 463 2.85 15.10 -9.86
C PRO A 463 2.67 14.09 -10.99
N VAL A 464 1.60 13.31 -10.93
CA VAL A 464 1.21 12.36 -11.97
C VAL A 464 -0.27 12.49 -12.31
N ASN A 465 -0.64 12.02 -13.51
CA ASN A 465 -2.04 11.88 -13.87
C ASN A 465 -2.67 10.63 -13.23
N ASP A 466 -3.91 10.30 -13.62
CA ASP A 466 -4.69 9.18 -13.08
C ASP A 466 -4.23 7.78 -13.55
N VAL A 467 -3.18 7.73 -14.36
CA VAL A 467 -2.51 6.50 -14.81
C VAL A 467 -1.04 6.44 -14.40
N GLU A 468 -0.68 7.14 -13.34
CA GLU A 468 0.66 7.23 -12.75
C GLU A 468 1.75 7.75 -13.73
N GLN A 469 1.37 8.45 -14.80
CA GLN A 469 2.29 9.04 -15.77
C GLN A 469 2.68 10.46 -15.36
N THR A 470 3.95 10.79 -15.44
CA THR A 470 4.45 12.15 -15.24
C THR A 470 4.15 13.03 -16.47
N ASN A 471 4.62 14.27 -16.45
CA ASN A 471 4.57 15.14 -17.64
C ASN A 471 5.49 14.66 -18.79
N VAL A 472 6.39 13.71 -18.55
CA VAL A 472 7.26 13.09 -19.56
C VAL A 472 6.67 11.74 -19.97
N PRO A 473 6.31 11.53 -21.26
CA PRO A 473 5.44 10.41 -21.69
C PRO A 473 5.93 9.00 -21.39
N TYR A 474 7.24 8.79 -21.27
CA TYR A 474 7.86 7.50 -21.00
C TYR A 474 8.31 7.34 -19.53
N VAL A 475 8.03 8.32 -18.67
CA VAL A 475 8.37 8.31 -17.24
C VAL A 475 7.10 8.25 -16.41
N TYR A 476 7.06 7.29 -15.52
CA TYR A 476 5.97 7.02 -14.58
C TYR A 476 6.52 7.07 -13.16
N ALA A 477 5.65 7.21 -12.17
CA ALA A 477 6.04 7.14 -10.77
C ALA A 477 5.00 6.40 -9.94
N VAL A 478 5.41 5.67 -8.89
CA VAL A 478 4.52 4.93 -7.99
C VAL A 478 5.00 5.01 -6.54
N GLY A 479 4.07 4.88 -5.60
CA GLY A 479 4.35 4.87 -4.16
C GLY A 479 4.50 6.26 -3.56
N ASP A 480 5.24 6.36 -2.46
CA ASP A 480 5.30 7.54 -1.59
C ASP A 480 5.95 8.76 -2.27
N VAL A 481 6.62 8.56 -3.38
CA VAL A 481 7.20 9.64 -4.20
C VAL A 481 6.13 10.49 -4.92
N LEU A 482 4.86 10.04 -4.94
CA LEU A 482 3.75 10.71 -5.62
C LEU A 482 3.19 11.89 -4.83
N GLU A 483 2.89 12.98 -5.53
CA GLU A 483 2.18 14.12 -4.95
C GLU A 483 0.69 13.79 -4.73
N GLY A 484 0.18 14.08 -3.52
CA GLY A 484 -1.23 13.99 -3.18
C GLY A 484 -1.85 12.59 -3.20
N LYS A 485 -1.04 11.53 -3.11
CA LYS A 485 -1.53 10.14 -2.98
C LYS A 485 -1.24 9.59 -1.59
N PRO A 486 -2.07 8.63 -1.08
CA PRO A 486 -1.82 8.00 0.21
C PRO A 486 -0.49 7.20 0.22
N GLU A 487 0.30 7.39 1.27
CA GLU A 487 1.62 6.77 1.46
C GLU A 487 1.46 5.41 2.16
N LEU A 488 0.95 4.41 1.43
CA LEU A 488 0.65 3.09 1.98
C LEU A 488 1.22 1.99 1.07
N THR A 489 1.87 1.01 1.68
CA THR A 489 2.47 -0.14 0.98
C THR A 489 1.47 -0.88 0.07
N PRO A 490 0.23 -1.22 0.49
CA PRO A 490 -0.71 -1.92 -0.39
C PRO A 490 -1.08 -1.11 -1.64
N ILE A 491 -1.18 0.21 -1.52
CA ILE A 491 -1.43 1.11 -2.64
C ILE A 491 -0.25 1.11 -3.61
N ALA A 492 0.97 1.25 -3.11
CA ALA A 492 2.16 1.24 -3.94
C ALA A 492 2.29 -0.08 -4.73
N VAL A 493 2.02 -1.22 -4.08
CA VAL A 493 1.99 -2.54 -4.72
C VAL A 493 0.92 -2.62 -5.80
N GLN A 494 -0.31 -2.22 -5.50
CA GLN A 494 -1.42 -2.29 -6.44
C GLN A 494 -1.22 -1.34 -7.64
N ALA A 495 -0.81 -0.09 -7.38
CA ALA A 495 -0.49 0.88 -8.43
C ALA A 495 0.63 0.36 -9.35
N GLY A 496 1.71 -0.21 -8.79
CA GLY A 496 2.80 -0.79 -9.56
C GLY A 496 2.36 -1.94 -10.46
N LYS A 497 1.56 -2.88 -9.95
CA LYS A 497 1.01 -3.99 -10.76
C LYS A 497 0.09 -3.49 -11.86
N LEU A 498 -0.85 -2.62 -11.54
CA LEU A 498 -1.81 -2.10 -12.52
C LEU A 498 -1.11 -1.24 -13.58
N LEU A 499 -0.09 -0.47 -13.20
CA LEU A 499 0.74 0.26 -14.14
C LEU A 499 1.41 -0.68 -15.15
N ALA A 500 2.07 -1.75 -14.68
CA ALA A 500 2.69 -2.73 -15.57
C ALA A 500 1.68 -3.37 -16.51
N ARG A 501 0.48 -3.73 -16.02
CA ARG A 501 -0.61 -4.29 -16.84
C ARG A 501 -1.12 -3.30 -17.88
N ARG A 502 -1.21 -2.01 -17.57
CA ARG A 502 -1.57 -0.98 -18.56
C ARG A 502 -0.48 -0.78 -19.59
N LEU A 503 0.78 -0.75 -19.17
CA LEU A 503 1.91 -0.50 -20.08
C LEU A 503 2.17 -1.64 -21.06
N PHE A 504 1.95 -2.88 -20.62
CA PHE A 504 2.44 -4.07 -21.33
C PHE A 504 1.41 -5.18 -21.51
N GLY A 505 0.27 -5.12 -20.83
CA GLY A 505 -0.76 -6.17 -20.86
C GLY A 505 -2.09 -5.73 -21.46
N GLY A 506 -2.18 -4.53 -22.05
CA GLY A 506 -3.40 -4.03 -22.70
C GLY A 506 -4.59 -3.83 -21.73
N ARG A 507 -4.35 -3.80 -20.42
CA ARG A 507 -5.39 -3.53 -19.41
C ARG A 507 -5.61 -2.03 -19.26
N LEU A 508 -6.79 -1.65 -18.74
CA LEU A 508 -7.16 -0.25 -18.54
C LEU A 508 -7.42 0.11 -17.07
N GLU A 509 -7.45 -0.89 -16.20
CA GLU A 509 -7.77 -0.72 -14.79
C GLU A 509 -6.76 0.24 -14.11
N LYS A 510 -7.29 1.20 -13.36
CA LYS A 510 -6.54 2.19 -12.59
C LYS A 510 -6.49 1.80 -11.12
N CYS A 511 -5.51 2.31 -10.40
CA CYS A 511 -5.49 2.18 -8.96
C CYS A 511 -6.60 3.03 -8.34
N ASP A 512 -7.39 2.42 -7.46
CA ASP A 512 -8.41 3.12 -6.68
C ASP A 512 -7.78 3.64 -5.39
N TYR A 513 -7.68 4.97 -5.29
CA TYR A 513 -7.13 5.68 -4.14
C TYR A 513 -8.20 6.16 -3.15
N VAL A 514 -9.47 5.77 -3.36
CA VAL A 514 -10.60 6.17 -2.52
C VAL A 514 -10.95 5.08 -1.52
N ASN A 515 -11.38 5.47 -0.33
CA ASN A 515 -11.78 4.56 0.75
C ASN A 515 -10.73 3.47 1.05
N VAL A 516 -9.49 3.90 1.20
CA VAL A 516 -8.39 3.01 1.54
C VAL A 516 -8.36 2.81 3.06
N PRO A 517 -8.47 1.56 3.54
CA PRO A 517 -8.39 1.28 4.97
C PRO A 517 -6.99 1.54 5.50
N THR A 518 -6.93 2.12 6.68
CA THR A 518 -5.69 2.47 7.37
C THR A 518 -5.78 2.07 8.84
N VAL A 519 -4.66 1.63 9.42
CA VAL A 519 -4.56 1.32 10.85
C VAL A 519 -3.32 1.98 11.44
N VAL A 520 -3.49 2.57 12.60
CA VAL A 520 -2.41 3.03 13.48
C VAL A 520 -2.26 1.98 14.59
N PHE A 521 -1.12 1.30 14.60
CA PHE A 521 -0.82 0.21 15.55
C PHE A 521 -0.23 0.76 16.87
N THR A 522 -0.99 1.63 17.52
CA THR A 522 -0.77 2.08 18.90
C THR A 522 -1.15 0.98 19.89
N PRO A 523 -0.84 1.06 21.19
CA PRO A 523 -1.20 0.05 22.18
C PRO A 523 -2.69 -0.34 22.15
N LEU A 524 -3.58 0.62 21.95
CA LEU A 524 -4.94 0.41 21.50
C LEU A 524 -5.00 0.81 20.02
N GLU A 525 -5.31 -0.15 19.15
CA GLU A 525 -5.24 0.04 17.70
C GLU A 525 -6.37 0.94 17.20
N TYR A 526 -6.05 1.86 16.29
CA TYR A 526 -7.02 2.71 15.62
C TYR A 526 -7.12 2.38 14.14
N GLY A 527 -8.26 1.84 13.71
CA GLY A 527 -8.58 1.55 12.32
C GLY A 527 -9.59 2.54 11.73
N CYS A 528 -9.38 2.97 10.48
CA CYS A 528 -10.32 3.86 9.79
C CYS A 528 -10.37 3.59 8.29
N CYS A 529 -11.52 3.96 7.67
CA CYS A 529 -11.72 3.97 6.23
C CYS A 529 -12.70 5.10 5.86
N GLY A 530 -12.42 5.81 4.78
CA GLY A 530 -13.24 6.93 4.34
C GLY A 530 -12.92 8.25 5.04
N TYR A 531 -13.93 9.08 5.25
CA TYR A 531 -13.79 10.45 5.77
C TYR A 531 -13.60 10.48 7.29
N SER A 532 -12.75 11.39 7.78
CA SER A 532 -12.86 11.89 9.14
C SER A 532 -14.11 12.75 9.30
N GLU A 533 -14.58 12.95 10.53
CA GLU A 533 -15.79 13.74 10.78
C GLU A 533 -15.60 15.21 10.32
N GLU A 534 -14.44 15.81 10.58
CA GLU A 534 -14.11 17.16 10.13
C GLU A 534 -14.16 17.27 8.61
N ARG A 535 -13.55 16.30 7.91
CA ARG A 535 -13.54 16.30 6.46
C ARG A 535 -14.90 16.02 5.86
N ALA A 536 -15.72 15.17 6.49
CA ALA A 536 -17.09 14.91 6.08
C ALA A 536 -17.95 16.19 6.20
N ILE A 537 -17.79 16.95 7.30
CA ILE A 537 -18.48 18.23 7.49
C ILE A 537 -18.10 19.24 6.42
N GLU A 538 -16.82 19.35 6.08
CA GLU A 538 -16.35 20.25 5.01
C GLU A 538 -16.95 19.92 3.64
N VAL A 539 -17.12 18.64 3.32
CA VAL A 539 -17.57 18.18 2.00
C VAL A 539 -19.09 18.14 1.87
N TYR A 540 -19.78 17.66 2.91
CA TYR A 540 -21.22 17.34 2.86
C TYR A 540 -22.09 18.29 3.69
N GLN A 541 -21.50 19.13 4.53
CA GLN A 541 -22.14 19.98 5.54
C GLN A 541 -22.73 19.15 6.70
N LYS A 542 -22.71 19.71 7.91
CA LYS A 542 -23.07 19.00 9.14
C LYS A 542 -24.51 18.49 9.16
N GLU A 543 -25.46 19.26 8.64
CA GLU A 543 -26.90 18.95 8.58
C GLU A 543 -27.22 17.73 7.71
N ASN A 544 -26.36 17.39 6.75
CA ASN A 544 -26.51 16.26 5.85
C ASN A 544 -25.83 14.98 6.36
N LEU A 545 -25.23 15.04 7.55
CA LEU A 545 -24.53 13.92 8.16
C LEU A 545 -25.29 13.39 9.37
N GLU A 546 -25.20 12.08 9.57
CA GLU A 546 -25.51 11.44 10.85
C GLU A 546 -24.29 10.67 11.34
N VAL A 547 -23.92 10.88 12.62
CA VAL A 547 -22.74 10.24 13.22
C VAL A 547 -23.20 9.32 14.33
N TYR A 548 -23.12 8.02 14.09
CA TYR A 548 -23.41 6.99 15.07
C TYR A 548 -22.16 6.62 15.83
N HIS A 549 -22.23 6.43 17.13
CA HIS A 549 -21.07 6.12 17.95
C HIS A 549 -21.44 5.38 19.24
N THR A 550 -20.47 4.68 19.80
CA THR A 550 -20.59 4.08 21.14
C THR A 550 -19.21 3.79 21.74
N LEU A 551 -19.13 3.74 23.07
CA LEU A 551 -18.05 3.08 23.79
C LEU A 551 -18.35 1.58 23.85
N PHE A 552 -17.31 0.73 23.93
CA PHE A 552 -17.50 -0.70 24.15
C PHE A 552 -16.35 -1.29 24.97
N TRP A 553 -16.61 -2.46 25.54
CA TRP A 553 -15.66 -3.19 26.34
C TRP A 553 -15.48 -4.59 25.80
N PRO A 554 -14.30 -4.97 25.26
CA PRO A 554 -14.07 -6.32 24.77
C PRO A 554 -14.32 -7.35 25.88
N LEU A 555 -15.03 -8.43 25.56
CA LEU A 555 -15.36 -9.48 26.55
C LEU A 555 -14.10 -10.05 27.18
N GLU A 556 -13.03 -10.24 26.42
CA GLU A 556 -11.75 -10.79 26.88
C GLU A 556 -11.05 -9.90 27.90
N TRP A 557 -11.42 -8.62 27.98
CA TRP A 557 -10.85 -7.66 28.93
C TRP A 557 -11.56 -7.63 30.29
N THR A 558 -12.75 -8.21 30.37
CA THR A 558 -13.58 -8.16 31.59
C THR A 558 -12.94 -8.87 32.77
N VAL A 559 -12.47 -10.11 32.56
CA VAL A 559 -11.79 -10.92 33.60
C VAL A 559 -10.44 -10.30 33.99
N ALA A 560 -9.72 -9.74 33.03
CA ALA A 560 -8.47 -9.03 33.26
C ALA A 560 -8.68 -7.67 33.96
N CYS A 561 -9.92 -7.19 34.06
CA CYS A 561 -10.29 -5.85 34.58
C CYS A 561 -9.57 -4.72 33.85
N ARG A 562 -9.42 -4.85 32.50
CA ARG A 562 -8.79 -3.83 31.67
C ARG A 562 -9.80 -2.77 31.24
N ASP A 563 -9.40 -1.54 31.29
CA ASP A 563 -9.84 -0.36 30.52
C ASP A 563 -11.34 -0.34 30.11
N ASN A 564 -12.26 -0.44 31.09
CA ASN A 564 -13.69 -0.40 30.84
C ASN A 564 -14.11 0.89 30.09
N ASN A 565 -14.98 0.76 29.08
CA ASN A 565 -15.47 1.87 28.27
C ASN A 565 -14.38 2.76 27.63
N THR A 566 -13.31 2.14 27.15
CA THR A 566 -12.19 2.83 26.49
C THR A 566 -12.18 2.62 24.97
N CYS A 567 -12.60 1.43 24.54
CA CYS A 567 -12.76 1.17 23.11
C CYS A 567 -13.93 1.97 22.54
N TYR A 568 -13.80 2.40 21.29
CA TYR A 568 -14.78 3.31 20.69
C TYR A 568 -15.04 2.97 19.21
N ALA A 569 -16.30 2.97 18.85
CA ALA A 569 -16.79 2.74 17.49
C ALA A 569 -17.53 3.98 17.00
N LYS A 570 -17.26 4.41 15.78
CA LYS A 570 -17.90 5.56 15.13
C LYS A 570 -18.09 5.30 13.63
N ILE A 571 -19.28 5.58 13.12
CA ILE A 571 -19.55 5.64 11.69
C ILE A 571 -20.18 6.97 11.30
N ILE A 572 -19.86 7.45 10.12
CA ILE A 572 -20.36 8.71 9.55
C ILE A 572 -21.20 8.35 8.33
N CYS A 573 -22.47 8.73 8.33
CA CYS A 573 -23.43 8.44 7.29
C CYS A 573 -23.85 9.71 6.55
N ASN A 574 -24.00 9.63 5.23
CA ASN A 574 -24.55 10.68 4.39
C ASN A 574 -26.06 10.48 4.21
N LYS A 575 -26.86 11.34 4.85
CA LYS A 575 -28.35 11.30 4.78
C LYS A 575 -28.90 11.53 3.38
N LEU A 576 -28.15 12.26 2.54
CA LEU A 576 -28.57 12.53 1.15
C LEU A 576 -28.37 11.34 0.19
N ASP A 577 -27.61 10.31 0.62
CA ASP A 577 -27.34 9.10 -0.16
C ASP A 577 -27.76 7.85 0.61
N ASN A 578 -29.02 7.82 1.04
CA ASN A 578 -29.61 6.68 1.75
C ASN A 578 -28.77 6.18 2.94
N ASP A 579 -28.33 7.11 3.79
CA ASP A 579 -27.46 6.85 4.95
C ASP A 579 -26.24 5.99 4.59
N ARG A 580 -25.64 6.24 3.43
CA ARG A 580 -24.40 5.58 3.01
C ARG A 580 -23.30 5.86 4.01
N VAL A 581 -22.62 4.81 4.43
CA VAL A 581 -21.46 4.91 5.31
C VAL A 581 -20.27 5.48 4.52
N ILE A 582 -19.86 6.68 4.84
CA ILE A 582 -18.75 7.41 4.20
C ILE A 582 -17.50 7.53 5.07
N GLY A 583 -17.64 7.29 6.37
CA GLY A 583 -16.53 7.21 7.33
C GLY A 583 -16.77 6.08 8.32
N PHE A 584 -15.73 5.30 8.57
CA PHE A 584 -15.76 4.15 9.48
C PHE A 584 -14.53 4.18 10.36
N HIS A 585 -14.71 4.18 11.69
CA HIS A 585 -13.64 4.32 12.66
C HIS A 585 -13.83 3.33 13.81
N VAL A 586 -12.75 2.67 14.21
CA VAL A 586 -12.71 1.77 15.36
C VAL A 586 -11.42 1.97 16.16
N LEU A 587 -11.56 2.17 17.44
CA LEU A 587 -10.46 2.17 18.41
C LEU A 587 -10.67 0.96 19.31
N GLY A 588 -9.84 -0.05 19.18
CA GLY A 588 -10.00 -1.31 19.91
C GLY A 588 -8.98 -2.36 19.49
N PRO A 589 -8.97 -3.52 20.16
CA PRO A 589 -8.12 -4.63 19.75
C PRO A 589 -8.53 -5.17 18.40
N ASN A 590 -7.54 -5.60 17.60
CA ASN A 590 -7.74 -6.16 16.25
C ASN A 590 -8.41 -5.17 15.26
N ALA A 591 -8.25 -3.86 15.45
CA ALA A 591 -8.84 -2.84 14.59
C ALA A 591 -8.49 -3.06 13.10
N GLY A 592 -7.29 -3.56 12.81
CA GLY A 592 -6.86 -3.89 11.45
C GLY A 592 -7.72 -4.95 10.77
N GLU A 593 -8.02 -6.02 11.47
CA GLU A 593 -8.83 -7.13 10.95
C GLU A 593 -10.30 -6.70 10.78
N ILE A 594 -10.80 -5.88 11.70
CA ILE A 594 -12.17 -5.34 11.65
C ILE A 594 -12.32 -4.41 10.44
N ILE A 595 -11.47 -3.38 10.33
CA ILE A 595 -11.61 -2.37 9.28
C ILE A 595 -11.40 -2.95 7.87
N GLN A 596 -10.57 -3.99 7.73
CA GLN A 596 -10.36 -4.65 6.44
C GLN A 596 -11.67 -5.22 5.87
N GLY A 597 -12.49 -5.85 6.69
CA GLY A 597 -13.79 -6.40 6.29
C GLY A 597 -14.79 -5.30 5.91
N PHE A 598 -14.94 -4.29 6.77
CA PHE A 598 -15.88 -3.19 6.52
C PHE A 598 -15.46 -2.29 5.35
N ALA A 599 -14.17 -2.12 5.08
CA ALA A 599 -13.71 -1.40 3.90
C ALA A 599 -14.18 -2.06 2.58
N ALA A 600 -14.22 -3.39 2.53
CA ALA A 600 -14.79 -4.13 1.39
C ALA A 600 -16.30 -3.87 1.26
N ALA A 601 -17.04 -3.87 2.37
CA ALA A 601 -18.46 -3.53 2.38
C ALA A 601 -18.71 -2.08 1.94
N MET A 602 -17.90 -1.11 2.39
CA MET A 602 -17.97 0.29 1.94
C MET A 602 -17.76 0.42 0.41
N LYS A 603 -16.85 -0.35 -0.17
CA LYS A 603 -16.68 -0.41 -1.64
C LYS A 603 -17.91 -0.95 -2.38
N CYS A 604 -18.68 -1.80 -1.73
CA CYS A 604 -19.96 -2.33 -2.25
C CYS A 604 -21.14 -1.42 -1.97
N GLY A 605 -20.94 -0.25 -1.36
CA GLY A 605 -21.98 0.72 -1.09
C GLY A 605 -22.73 0.48 0.22
N LEU A 606 -22.02 0.12 1.28
CA LEU A 606 -22.56 -0.08 2.63
C LEU A 606 -23.41 1.12 3.08
N THR A 607 -24.63 0.86 3.54
CA THR A 607 -25.53 1.84 4.18
C THR A 607 -25.76 1.47 5.65
N LYS A 608 -26.29 2.41 6.43
CA LYS A 608 -26.65 2.15 7.84
C LYS A 608 -27.66 1.00 7.95
N GLN A 609 -28.67 0.99 7.06
CA GLN A 609 -29.68 -0.08 7.04
C GLN A 609 -29.06 -1.47 6.78
N LEU A 610 -28.17 -1.58 5.79
CA LEU A 610 -27.48 -2.84 5.50
C LEU A 610 -26.62 -3.32 6.69
N LEU A 611 -26.06 -2.38 7.45
CA LEU A 611 -25.29 -2.68 8.65
C LEU A 611 -26.19 -3.21 9.77
N ASP A 612 -27.37 -2.57 9.98
CA ASP A 612 -28.36 -2.99 10.96
C ASP A 612 -29.02 -4.33 10.63
N ASP A 613 -29.21 -4.62 9.35
CA ASP A 613 -29.75 -5.91 8.87
C ASP A 613 -28.71 -7.05 8.95
N THR A 614 -27.43 -6.72 9.19
CA THR A 614 -26.36 -7.71 9.28
C THR A 614 -26.32 -8.32 10.68
N ILE A 615 -26.42 -9.66 10.73
CA ILE A 615 -26.27 -10.39 12.01
C ILE A 615 -24.80 -10.38 12.44
N GLY A 616 -24.52 -9.83 13.62
CA GLY A 616 -23.19 -9.80 14.22
C GLY A 616 -22.72 -11.19 14.67
N ILE A 617 -21.42 -11.38 14.70
CA ILE A 617 -20.82 -12.58 15.31
C ILE A 617 -20.65 -12.32 16.82
N HIS A 618 -21.41 -13.05 17.64
CA HIS A 618 -21.35 -12.92 19.09
C HIS A 618 -20.46 -14.00 19.73
N PRO A 619 -19.59 -13.63 20.71
CA PRO A 619 -19.22 -12.26 21.09
C PRO A 619 -17.94 -11.81 20.35
N THR A 620 -17.97 -10.66 19.69
CA THR A 620 -16.82 -10.04 19.05
C THR A 620 -16.87 -8.51 19.14
N CYS A 621 -15.71 -7.84 19.06
CA CYS A 621 -15.68 -6.38 18.99
C CYS A 621 -16.34 -5.81 17.73
N ALA A 622 -16.40 -6.58 16.63
CA ALA A 622 -16.96 -6.12 15.36
C ALA A 622 -18.49 -6.03 15.38
N GLU A 623 -19.18 -6.82 16.22
CA GLU A 623 -20.65 -6.80 16.28
C GLU A 623 -21.20 -5.46 16.80
N VAL A 624 -20.41 -4.66 17.48
CA VAL A 624 -20.79 -3.33 17.95
C VAL A 624 -21.32 -2.44 16.81
N PHE A 625 -20.83 -2.65 15.59
CA PHE A 625 -21.24 -1.86 14.43
C PHE A 625 -22.62 -2.24 13.89
N THR A 626 -23.07 -3.45 14.12
CA THR A 626 -24.41 -3.91 13.72
C THR A 626 -25.50 -3.51 14.72
N THR A 627 -25.11 -2.91 15.85
CA THR A 627 -26.01 -2.52 16.95
C THR A 627 -25.92 -1.02 17.30
N LEU A 628 -25.19 -0.22 16.49
CA LEU A 628 -25.06 1.22 16.70
C LEU A 628 -26.39 1.94 16.52
N GLN A 629 -26.93 2.51 17.61
CA GLN A 629 -28.20 3.25 17.62
C GLN A 629 -28.06 4.70 18.06
N ILE A 630 -27.06 4.98 18.91
CA ILE A 630 -26.87 6.31 19.48
C ILE A 630 -26.14 7.19 18.48
N THR A 631 -26.69 8.40 18.24
CA THR A 631 -26.05 9.40 17.40
C THR A 631 -25.48 10.53 18.24
N LYS A 632 -24.46 11.21 17.74
CA LYS A 632 -23.91 12.41 18.39
C LYS A 632 -24.96 13.51 18.54
N ALA A 633 -25.88 13.61 17.60
CA ALA A 633 -26.97 14.59 17.62
C ALA A 633 -27.97 14.33 18.76
N SER A 634 -28.13 13.10 19.20
CA SER A 634 -29.05 12.73 20.29
C SER A 634 -28.60 13.20 21.67
N GLY A 635 -27.30 13.41 21.88
CA GLY A 635 -26.71 13.75 23.17
C GLY A 635 -26.86 12.67 24.25
N LEU A 636 -27.26 11.44 23.87
CA LEU A 636 -27.40 10.32 24.80
C LEU A 636 -26.05 9.79 25.27
N ASP A 637 -26.03 9.23 26.47
CA ASP A 637 -24.85 8.58 27.04
C ASP A 637 -24.50 7.32 26.25
N VAL A 638 -23.25 7.24 25.81
CA VAL A 638 -22.70 6.12 25.00
C VAL A 638 -22.03 5.05 25.87
N THR A 639 -22.02 5.22 27.19
CA THR A 639 -21.38 4.30 28.13
C THR A 639 -22.14 2.98 28.16
N GLN A 640 -21.46 1.87 27.87
CA GLN A 640 -22.05 0.54 28.01
C GLN A 640 -22.18 0.17 29.49
N LYS A 641 -23.36 -0.28 29.91
CA LYS A 641 -23.68 -0.70 31.29
C LYS A 641 -23.67 -2.22 31.48
N GLY A 642 -23.29 -2.99 30.47
CA GLY A 642 -23.20 -4.44 30.47
C GLY A 642 -22.74 -4.98 29.12
N CYS A 643 -22.57 -6.31 29.04
CA CYS A 643 -22.30 -6.99 27.77
C CYS A 643 -23.52 -6.96 26.87
#